data_2e47841dd879acc7a262fc7a91ffe10a
#
_entry.id   2e47841dd879acc7a262fc7a91ffe10a
#
_cell.length_a   1.000
_cell.length_b   1.000
_cell.length_c   1.000
_cell.angle_alpha   90.00
_cell.angle_beta   90.00
_cell.angle_gamma   90.00
#
_symmetry.space_group_name_H-M   'P 1'
#
loop_
_entity.id
_entity.type
_entity.pdbx_description
1 polymer ?
#
loop_
_entity_poly.entity_id
_entity_poly.type
_entity_poly.pdbx_seq_one_letter_code
_entity_poly.pdbx_strand_id
1 'polypeptide(L)'
;MRRYLALAAVMVMAMTACSRAESTSPIRSLGASFDPRSITFTAILTPFDACDAVLAHFKAEALERVGPYGLDGGPRWYFFEGGARAQEDTAGPPGDGSVTTMAAGLPTGGEDGGFSGTNVQVSGVDEPDIIKTDGERILSIVDGKLRYVDVTGDEPVLLGELQLETGWNHRFFVDGDRAFVFSQGDLDAIPMFAADSRIAPPYGMTVSVVQEVDLSDPDDMQVVRTLRVDGSYLSARSIDGVVRMVVSSYPSNLPFVYPSNESAEDIALAANRQIIEASTLETWVPSYTLYDADGDEVTSGLVVACDRMHRPAEFAGFDTLSVTTLDLSGSLGAGNGTGVIARGETVYASHTSLYVATNVWIPENVSDTPDFQEFSERYETAVHKFDIAGDGPATYRASGSIDGHLLNQFSLDEFDGDLRIAVTEGAPWSFEEDSESKIVVLTERDGVLVEIGSVGNMGKGERIYSVRFLGETAYVVTFRQVDPLYVVDLSDPESPVVSGELKIPGYSSYLHPLGDGLLLGVGQAADSQGRTTGAKATLFDVSDPSDPRELSSWTIADAYSDVEWEHLAFLYWAPADIVVLPIQSWMTQFMGAVVLKTDDGLREYGRITHQREDRPGDGSDCEVLDSVKEAGLVIQLCDEGDDGGYGGYYCEPLPADEAAALARDWGVEVSDDQLDAADRVEVCWPNYELGDPQIMRSLVIGDTLWTLSWHGLQANALDGLEVLHKVEF
;
A
#
# COMPACT_ATOMS: atom_id res chain seq x y z
N MET A 1 15.67 31.19 -25.48
CA MET A 1 15.61 30.57 -26.82
C MET A 1 16.95 30.52 -27.58
N ARG A 2 17.70 31.65 -27.79
CA ARG A 2 18.94 31.59 -28.58
C ARG A 2 20.14 30.89 -27.91
N ARG A 3 20.19 30.73 -26.60
CA ARG A 3 21.27 30.03 -25.87
C ARG A 3 21.06 28.51 -25.80
N TYR A 4 19.83 28.01 -25.84
CA TYR A 4 19.53 26.59 -25.86
C TYR A 4 19.74 25.93 -27.24
N LEU A 5 19.60 26.68 -28.32
CA LEU A 5 19.89 26.18 -29.67
C LEU A 5 21.40 25.99 -29.94
N ALA A 6 22.27 26.72 -29.22
CA ALA A 6 23.71 26.55 -29.34
C ALA A 6 24.26 25.32 -28.60
N LEU A 7 23.62 24.91 -27.49
CA LEU A 7 23.98 23.66 -26.76
C LEU A 7 23.51 22.41 -27.53
N ALA A 8 22.32 22.45 -28.14
CA ALA A 8 21.82 21.33 -28.94
C ALA A 8 22.66 21.06 -30.19
N ALA A 9 23.22 22.13 -30.84
CA ALA A 9 24.08 21.99 -32.00
C ALA A 9 25.48 21.42 -31.68
N VAL A 10 26.00 21.67 -30.48
CA VAL A 10 27.29 21.11 -30.02
C VAL A 10 27.13 19.63 -29.62
N MET A 11 25.96 19.24 -29.08
CA MET A 11 25.71 17.86 -28.72
C MET A 11 25.48 16.94 -29.93
N VAL A 12 24.88 17.44 -31.00
CA VAL A 12 24.70 16.69 -32.26
C VAL A 12 26.01 16.51 -33.04
N MET A 13 26.98 17.42 -32.92
CA MET A 13 28.30 17.25 -33.55
C MET A 13 29.25 16.34 -32.74
N ALA A 14 29.00 16.10 -31.47
CA ALA A 14 29.78 15.15 -30.67
C ALA A 14 29.34 13.68 -30.87
N MET A 15 28.13 13.45 -31.38
CA MET A 15 27.62 12.08 -31.63
C MET A 15 27.98 11.49 -32.98
N THR A 16 28.62 12.24 -33.87
CA THR A 16 29.04 11.76 -35.21
C THR A 16 30.52 11.33 -35.30
N ALA A 17 31.26 11.35 -34.22
CA ALA A 17 32.68 11.01 -34.19
C ALA A 17 33.04 9.73 -33.40
N CYS A 18 32.04 9.00 -32.83
CA CYS A 18 32.26 7.63 -32.29
C CYS A 18 31.88 6.61 -33.36
N SER A 19 32.82 6.25 -34.19
CA SER A 19 32.73 5.07 -35.06
C SER A 19 32.62 3.81 -34.22
N ARG A 20 31.56 3.06 -34.49
CA ARG A 20 31.34 1.69 -34.03
C ARG A 20 32.62 0.88 -34.06
N ALA A 21 33.15 0.53 -32.93
CA ALA A 21 33.88 -0.70 -32.74
C ALA A 21 32.83 -1.74 -32.34
N GLU A 22 32.44 -2.61 -33.24
CA GLU A 22 31.72 -3.83 -32.92
C GLU A 22 32.62 -4.70 -32.07
N SER A 23 32.48 -4.60 -30.75
CA SER A 23 32.98 -5.61 -29.82
C SER A 23 31.95 -6.74 -29.80
N THR A 24 32.08 -7.69 -30.70
CA THR A 24 31.48 -9.01 -30.57
C THR A 24 32.24 -9.79 -29.49
N SER A 25 31.98 -9.45 -28.22
CA SER A 25 32.27 -10.40 -27.15
C SER A 25 31.17 -11.45 -27.17
N PRO A 26 31.48 -12.73 -27.26
CA PRO A 26 30.46 -13.75 -27.14
C PRO A 26 29.95 -13.70 -25.69
N ILE A 27 28.69 -13.37 -25.52
CA ILE A 27 27.95 -13.63 -24.27
C ILE A 27 28.08 -15.15 -24.07
N ARG A 28 28.98 -15.58 -23.19
CA ARG A 28 28.99 -16.95 -22.71
C ARG A 28 27.68 -17.12 -21.92
N SER A 29 26.82 -17.97 -22.44
CA SER A 29 25.65 -18.46 -21.72
C SER A 29 26.10 -18.98 -20.35
N LEU A 30 25.87 -18.18 -19.31
CA LEU A 30 25.89 -18.63 -17.94
C LEU A 30 24.73 -19.63 -17.79
N GLY A 31 25.02 -20.80 -17.26
CA GLY A 31 24.23 -21.96 -16.94
C GLY A 31 22.74 -21.97 -17.33
N ALA A 32 22.18 -23.09 -17.53
CA ALA A 32 20.82 -23.43 -17.97
C ALA A 32 19.97 -22.26 -18.49
N SER A 33 19.72 -22.23 -19.80
CA SER A 33 18.80 -21.26 -20.39
C SER A 33 17.47 -21.28 -19.63
N PHE A 34 17.05 -20.14 -19.06
CA PHE A 34 15.71 -19.97 -18.52
C PHE A 34 14.71 -20.34 -19.62
N ASP A 35 13.88 -21.34 -19.38
CA ASP A 35 12.77 -21.71 -20.25
C ASP A 35 11.48 -21.33 -19.53
N PRO A 36 10.80 -20.24 -19.95
CA PRO A 36 9.55 -19.83 -19.33
C PRO A 36 8.46 -20.92 -19.36
N ARG A 37 8.57 -21.88 -20.27
CA ARG A 37 7.65 -23.02 -20.36
C ARG A 37 7.88 -24.08 -19.29
N SER A 38 9.02 -24.02 -18.58
CA SER A 38 9.30 -24.92 -17.47
C SER A 38 8.74 -24.44 -16.13
N ILE A 39 8.22 -23.21 -16.08
CA ILE A 39 7.53 -22.70 -14.89
C ILE A 39 6.10 -23.24 -14.90
N THR A 40 5.91 -24.35 -14.25
CA THR A 40 4.59 -24.91 -13.94
C THR A 40 4.42 -24.80 -12.43
N PHE A 41 3.43 -24.00 -11.96
CA PHE A 41 3.10 -24.02 -10.55
C PHE A 41 2.49 -25.36 -10.19
N THR A 42 3.25 -26.17 -9.47
CA THR A 42 2.68 -27.36 -8.88
C THR A 42 1.90 -26.93 -7.65
N ALA A 43 0.59 -26.95 -7.75
CA ALA A 43 -0.36 -26.50 -6.72
C ALA A 43 -0.23 -27.22 -5.38
N ILE A 44 0.54 -28.31 -5.29
CA ILE A 44 0.66 -29.12 -4.06
C ILE A 44 1.97 -28.75 -3.35
N LEU A 45 1.84 -28.23 -2.13
CA LEU A 45 2.99 -28.03 -1.26
C LEU A 45 3.25 -29.28 -0.41
N THR A 46 4.54 -29.59 -0.25
CA THR A 46 4.99 -30.72 0.56
C THR A 46 5.64 -30.22 1.84
N PRO A 47 5.21 -30.69 3.04
CA PRO A 47 5.90 -30.34 4.27
C PRO A 47 7.29 -30.97 4.33
N PHE A 48 8.18 -30.34 5.10
CA PHE A 48 9.47 -30.95 5.44
C PHE A 48 9.33 -31.86 6.67
N ASP A 49 10.10 -32.93 6.69
CA ASP A 49 10.11 -33.87 7.82
C ASP A 49 11.01 -33.39 8.98
N ALA A 50 12.04 -32.57 8.68
CA ALA A 50 13.03 -32.12 9.65
C ALA A 50 13.83 -30.90 9.16
N CYS A 51 14.48 -30.21 10.07
CA CYS A 51 15.31 -29.03 9.79
C CYS A 51 16.48 -29.31 8.84
N ASP A 52 17.09 -30.49 8.90
CA ASP A 52 18.16 -30.87 7.97
C ASP A 52 17.64 -30.95 6.52
N ALA A 53 16.38 -31.33 6.32
CA ALA A 53 15.76 -31.37 4.99
C ALA A 53 15.48 -29.95 4.44
N VAL A 54 15.06 -29.01 5.32
CA VAL A 54 14.87 -27.60 4.97
C VAL A 54 16.21 -27.00 4.50
N LEU A 55 17.27 -27.15 5.33
CA LEU A 55 18.60 -26.64 4.99
C LEU A 55 19.15 -27.26 3.70
N ALA A 56 18.99 -28.57 3.52
CA ALA A 56 19.45 -29.25 2.33
C ALA A 56 18.75 -28.76 1.06
N HIS A 57 17.45 -28.48 1.14
CA HIS A 57 16.67 -27.92 0.05
C HIS A 57 17.21 -26.52 -0.34
N PHE A 58 17.28 -25.57 0.59
CA PHE A 58 17.79 -24.23 0.30
C PHE A 58 19.21 -24.26 -0.29
N LYS A 59 20.11 -25.07 0.27
CA LYS A 59 21.47 -25.21 -0.27
C LYS A 59 21.50 -25.78 -1.67
N ALA A 60 20.68 -26.79 -1.97
CA ALA A 60 20.63 -27.40 -3.29
C ALA A 60 20.17 -26.39 -4.35
N GLU A 61 19.05 -25.69 -4.07
CA GLU A 61 18.49 -24.68 -4.96
C GLU A 61 19.45 -23.49 -5.16
N ALA A 62 20.10 -23.05 -4.08
CA ALA A 62 21.05 -21.94 -4.13
C ALA A 62 22.33 -22.30 -4.90
N LEU A 63 22.90 -23.51 -4.72
CA LEU A 63 24.08 -23.94 -5.44
C LEU A 63 23.85 -24.09 -6.96
N GLU A 64 22.61 -24.37 -7.35
CA GLU A 64 22.22 -24.43 -8.76
C GLU A 64 22.17 -23.04 -9.41
N ARG A 65 21.70 -22.01 -8.65
CA ARG A 65 21.36 -20.67 -9.16
C ARG A 65 22.39 -19.59 -8.85
N VAL A 66 23.29 -19.82 -7.88
CA VAL A 66 24.27 -18.81 -7.48
C VAL A 66 25.17 -18.39 -8.63
N GLY A 67 25.27 -17.06 -8.82
CA GLY A 67 26.17 -16.41 -9.75
C GLY A 67 27.37 -15.73 -9.06
N PRO A 68 28.23 -15.08 -9.86
CA PRO A 68 29.34 -14.28 -9.30
C PRO A 68 28.85 -13.09 -8.46
N TYR A 69 27.58 -12.68 -8.63
CA TYR A 69 26.94 -11.58 -7.92
C TYR A 69 25.91 -12.05 -6.86
N GLY A 70 25.99 -13.29 -6.41
CA GLY A 70 25.06 -13.86 -5.44
C GLY A 70 23.91 -14.62 -6.08
N LEU A 71 22.76 -14.69 -5.41
CA LEU A 71 21.58 -15.42 -5.88
C LEU A 71 20.74 -14.62 -6.88
N ASP A 72 20.79 -13.29 -6.84
CA ASP A 72 19.94 -12.38 -7.60
C ASP A 72 20.58 -11.79 -8.86
N GLY A 73 21.76 -12.30 -9.28
CA GLY A 73 22.39 -11.96 -10.56
C GLY A 73 23.08 -10.59 -10.68
N GLY A 74 22.96 -9.67 -9.72
CA GLY A 74 23.62 -8.37 -9.74
C GLY A 74 23.04 -7.33 -8.77
N PRO A 75 23.67 -6.16 -8.61
CA PRO A 75 23.17 -5.15 -7.69
C PRO A 75 21.84 -4.56 -8.17
N ARG A 76 20.86 -4.51 -7.28
CA ARG A 76 19.49 -3.97 -7.48
C ARG A 76 19.42 -2.49 -7.91
N TRP A 77 20.53 -1.87 -8.30
CA TRP A 77 20.66 -0.43 -8.60
C TRP A 77 20.02 0.01 -9.92
N TYR A 78 19.71 -0.90 -10.84
CA TYR A 78 19.26 -0.54 -12.17
C TYR A 78 17.75 -0.36 -12.34
N PHE A 79 16.94 -0.81 -11.39
CA PHE A 79 15.47 -0.72 -11.50
C PHE A 79 14.89 0.61 -11.04
N PHE A 80 15.62 1.44 -10.28
CA PHE A 80 15.12 2.73 -9.80
C PHE A 80 15.44 3.95 -10.69
N GLU A 81 16.40 3.88 -11.60
CA GLU A 81 16.72 5.01 -12.49
C GLU A 81 15.95 5.03 -13.81
N GLY A 82 15.29 3.95 -14.21
CA GLY A 82 14.45 3.88 -15.43
C GLY A 82 12.98 4.22 -15.21
N GLY A 83 12.47 4.11 -13.98
CA GLY A 83 11.05 4.29 -13.63
C GLY A 83 10.59 5.73 -13.45
N ALA A 84 11.51 6.68 -13.28
CA ALA A 84 11.16 8.07 -12.96
C ALA A 84 10.83 8.98 -14.17
N ARG A 85 10.76 8.45 -15.39
CA ARG A 85 10.43 9.23 -16.60
C ARG A 85 9.29 8.71 -17.46
N ALA A 86 8.59 7.67 -17.02
CA ALA A 86 7.38 7.18 -17.67
C ALA A 86 6.11 7.45 -16.84
N GLN A 87 6.16 8.36 -15.87
CA GLN A 87 5.10 8.59 -14.89
C GLN A 87 4.27 9.85 -15.18
N GLU A 88 4.34 10.38 -16.39
CA GLU A 88 3.51 11.54 -16.76
C GLU A 88 2.17 11.18 -17.43
N ASP A 89 1.86 9.91 -17.72
CA ASP A 89 0.62 9.58 -18.43
C ASP A 89 -0.11 8.29 -17.96
N THR A 90 0.29 7.67 -16.86
CA THR A 90 -0.52 6.56 -16.32
C THR A 90 -0.60 6.66 -14.80
N ALA A 91 -1.76 7.07 -14.29
CA ALA A 91 -2.16 6.69 -12.95
C ALA A 91 -2.31 5.16 -12.96
N GLY A 92 -1.23 4.44 -12.72
CA GLY A 92 -1.26 3.02 -12.42
C GLY A 92 -1.90 2.84 -11.05
N PRO A 93 -2.62 1.76 -10.80
CA PRO A 93 -3.14 1.50 -9.48
C PRO A 93 -1.96 1.42 -8.50
N PRO A 94 -2.01 2.15 -7.38
CA PRO A 94 -1.05 1.98 -6.31
C PRO A 94 -1.18 0.55 -5.80
N GLY A 95 -0.09 -0.12 -5.64
CA GLY A 95 -0.05 -1.40 -4.96
C GLY A 95 -0.39 -1.23 -3.49
N ASP A 96 -1.07 -2.21 -2.97
CA ASP A 96 -1.34 -2.49 -1.56
C ASP A 96 -2.38 -1.65 -0.82
N GLY A 97 -3.49 -2.29 -0.54
CA GLY A 97 -4.49 -1.85 0.42
C GLY A 97 -5.70 -2.76 0.33
N SER A 98 -5.86 -3.56 1.28
CA SER A 98 -6.85 -4.59 1.43
C SER A 98 -8.27 -4.13 1.62
N VAL A 99 -9.26 -4.90 1.16
CA VAL A 99 -10.60 -4.98 1.75
C VAL A 99 -11.63 -5.91 1.12
N THR A 100 -12.64 -6.18 1.58
CA THR A 100 -13.63 -7.04 2.11
C THR A 100 -14.97 -7.23 1.54
N THR A 101 -15.57 -8.38 1.73
CA THR A 101 -16.99 -8.58 1.61
C THR A 101 -17.64 -9.34 2.73
N MET A 102 -18.94 -9.03 2.93
CA MET A 102 -19.90 -9.98 3.45
C MET A 102 -21.12 -10.11 2.55
N ALA A 103 -21.65 -11.35 2.52
CA ALA A 103 -23.07 -11.53 2.28
C ALA A 103 -23.84 -10.96 3.48
N ALA A 104 -24.79 -10.05 3.19
CA ALA A 104 -25.80 -9.56 4.10
C ALA A 104 -25.31 -9.06 5.48
N GLY A 105 -24.63 -7.95 5.47
CA GLY A 105 -24.35 -7.11 6.63
C GLY A 105 -23.49 -5.96 6.15
N LEU A 106 -24.08 -4.79 6.09
CA LEU A 106 -23.29 -3.57 5.96
C LEU A 106 -22.25 -3.59 7.08
N PRO A 107 -20.99 -3.14 6.85
CA PRO A 107 -20.12 -2.76 7.94
C PRO A 107 -20.71 -1.50 8.57
N THR A 108 -21.76 -1.69 9.35
CA THR A 108 -22.30 -0.68 10.24
C THR A 108 -21.46 -0.78 11.50
N GLY A 109 -20.75 0.28 11.82
CA GLY A 109 -20.32 0.52 13.19
C GLY A 109 -21.48 0.22 14.11
N GLY A 110 -21.20 -0.43 15.24
CA GLY A 110 -22.12 -1.09 16.12
C GLY A 110 -23.56 -0.58 16.10
N GLU A 111 -24.49 -1.41 15.66
CA GLU A 111 -25.92 -1.13 15.72
C GLU A 111 -26.41 -0.77 17.15
N ASP A 112 -25.59 -1.05 18.17
CA ASP A 112 -25.88 -0.75 19.59
C ASP A 112 -24.90 0.27 20.22
N GLY A 113 -23.80 0.69 19.58
CA GLY A 113 -22.74 1.47 20.25
C GLY A 113 -22.68 2.96 19.94
N GLY A 114 -23.36 3.46 18.92
CA GLY A 114 -23.36 4.89 18.56
C GLY A 114 -22.01 5.41 18.04
N PHE A 115 -21.09 4.58 17.56
CA PHE A 115 -19.82 4.97 16.94
C PHE A 115 -19.49 4.13 15.70
N SER A 116 -18.65 4.67 14.80
CA SER A 116 -18.21 3.98 13.61
C SER A 116 -17.04 3.04 13.92
N GLY A 117 -17.04 1.84 13.34
CA GLY A 117 -15.90 0.93 13.34
C GLY A 117 -14.90 1.24 12.23
N THR A 118 -13.82 0.47 12.18
CA THR A 118 -12.87 0.44 11.06
C THR A 118 -13.57 -0.06 9.79
N ASN A 119 -13.28 0.55 8.64
CA ASN A 119 -13.81 0.11 7.34
C ASN A 119 -13.10 -1.17 6.87
N VAL A 120 -13.42 -2.26 7.52
CA VAL A 120 -12.77 -3.55 7.30
C VAL A 120 -13.31 -4.32 6.09
N GLN A 121 -12.62 -5.34 5.60
CA GLN A 121 -12.97 -6.22 4.46
C GLN A 121 -14.04 -7.26 4.79
N VAL A 122 -13.98 -8.00 5.77
CA VAL A 122 -14.98 -8.96 6.19
C VAL A 122 -15.49 -8.52 7.54
N SER A 123 -16.77 -8.20 7.65
CA SER A 123 -17.35 -7.88 8.95
C SER A 123 -16.98 -8.98 9.95
N GLY A 124 -16.44 -8.58 11.11
CA GLY A 124 -15.94 -9.52 12.12
C GLY A 124 -14.51 -10.05 11.87
N VAL A 125 -13.85 -9.67 10.78
CA VAL A 125 -12.40 -9.85 10.57
C VAL A 125 -11.75 -8.47 10.65
N ASP A 126 -11.20 -8.11 11.80
CA ASP A 126 -10.62 -6.78 12.03
C ASP A 126 -9.29 -6.60 11.29
N GLU A 127 -9.04 -5.37 10.85
CA GLU A 127 -7.81 -4.93 10.20
C GLU A 127 -7.10 -3.88 11.06
N PRO A 128 -5.76 -3.89 11.16
CA PRO A 128 -5.07 -2.90 11.96
C PRO A 128 -5.09 -1.54 11.25
N ASP A 129 -5.33 -0.48 12.00
CA ASP A 129 -5.38 0.88 11.48
C ASP A 129 -4.53 1.83 12.35
N ILE A 130 -4.41 3.08 11.91
CA ILE A 130 -3.75 4.16 12.64
C ILE A 130 -4.67 4.83 13.67
N ILE A 131 -5.98 4.54 13.64
CA ILE A 131 -6.97 5.06 14.58
C ILE A 131 -8.00 4.00 14.94
N LYS A 132 -8.38 3.93 16.19
CA LYS A 132 -9.46 3.07 16.69
C LYS A 132 -10.24 3.77 17.81
N THR A 133 -11.52 3.43 17.95
CA THR A 133 -12.38 3.92 19.03
C THR A 133 -13.30 2.82 19.54
N ASP A 134 -13.67 2.90 20.80
CA ASP A 134 -14.73 2.11 21.46
C ASP A 134 -15.94 2.99 21.83
N GLY A 135 -15.94 4.27 21.40
CA GLY A 135 -16.96 5.26 21.69
C GLY A 135 -16.70 6.07 22.97
N GLU A 136 -15.78 5.65 23.84
CA GLU A 136 -15.38 6.35 25.06
C GLU A 136 -14.01 7.02 24.92
N ARG A 137 -13.16 6.49 24.05
CA ARG A 137 -11.80 6.99 23.75
C ARG A 137 -11.49 6.91 22.27
N ILE A 138 -10.54 7.72 21.84
CA ILE A 138 -9.88 7.62 20.54
C ILE A 138 -8.40 7.30 20.77
N LEU A 139 -7.95 6.20 20.20
CA LEU A 139 -6.53 5.85 20.13
C LEU A 139 -6.04 6.14 18.71
N SER A 140 -4.90 6.82 18.58
CA SER A 140 -4.33 7.15 17.27
C SER A 140 -2.80 7.05 17.26
N ILE A 141 -2.22 6.68 16.12
CA ILE A 141 -0.78 6.71 15.90
C ILE A 141 -0.46 7.72 14.81
N VAL A 142 0.31 8.74 15.18
CA VAL A 142 0.84 9.78 14.29
C VAL A 142 2.28 10.06 14.71
N ASP A 143 3.19 10.18 13.74
CA ASP A 143 4.63 10.41 13.97
C ASP A 143 5.29 9.40 14.94
N GLY A 144 4.87 8.14 14.84
CA GLY A 144 5.40 7.07 15.69
C GLY A 144 5.02 7.19 17.17
N LYS A 145 4.01 8.00 17.51
CA LYS A 145 3.45 8.11 18.86
C LYS A 145 2.03 7.58 18.92
N LEU A 146 1.77 6.70 19.86
CA LEU A 146 0.43 6.29 20.25
C LEU A 146 -0.15 7.32 21.23
N ARG A 147 -1.34 7.82 20.94
CA ARG A 147 -2.06 8.82 21.74
C ARG A 147 -3.39 8.27 22.23
N TYR A 148 -3.72 8.62 23.46
CA TYR A 148 -4.99 8.29 24.10
C TYR A 148 -5.78 9.58 24.36
N VAL A 149 -6.93 9.71 23.71
CA VAL A 149 -7.85 10.86 23.89
C VAL A 149 -9.15 10.32 24.50
N ASP A 150 -9.49 10.82 25.70
CA ASP A 150 -10.79 10.60 26.34
C ASP A 150 -11.83 11.54 25.69
N VAL A 151 -12.95 10.97 25.26
CA VAL A 151 -14.06 11.68 24.60
C VAL A 151 -15.38 11.53 25.35
N THR A 152 -15.34 11.09 26.62
CA THR A 152 -16.53 10.89 27.46
C THR A 152 -17.06 12.17 28.05
N GLY A 153 -16.21 13.21 28.18
CA GLY A 153 -16.57 14.51 28.75
C GLY A 153 -17.17 15.49 27.75
N ASP A 154 -17.57 16.70 28.26
CA ASP A 154 -18.01 17.79 27.39
C ASP A 154 -16.89 18.34 26.50
N GLU A 155 -15.64 18.16 26.89
CA GLU A 155 -14.43 18.52 26.15
C GLU A 155 -13.50 17.27 26.04
N PRO A 156 -12.96 16.96 24.86
CA PRO A 156 -12.00 15.86 24.72
C PRO A 156 -10.68 16.20 25.40
N VAL A 157 -10.04 15.19 26.00
CA VAL A 157 -8.78 15.37 26.73
C VAL A 157 -7.73 14.36 26.22
N LEU A 158 -6.59 14.88 25.78
CA LEU A 158 -5.40 14.04 25.53
C LEU A 158 -4.84 13.64 26.90
N LEU A 159 -5.05 12.38 27.28
CA LEU A 159 -4.58 11.84 28.56
C LEU A 159 -3.12 11.39 28.49
N GLY A 160 -2.68 10.81 27.37
CA GLY A 160 -1.30 10.36 27.28
C GLY A 160 -0.77 10.19 25.86
N GLU A 161 0.55 10.20 25.78
CA GLU A 161 1.33 9.92 24.56
C GLU A 161 2.43 8.92 24.89
N LEU A 162 2.60 7.90 24.04
CA LEU A 162 3.66 6.91 24.12
C LEU A 162 4.50 6.90 22.85
N GLN A 163 5.79 7.14 22.96
CA GLN A 163 6.73 6.99 21.85
C GLN A 163 6.93 5.50 21.53
N LEU A 164 6.62 5.11 20.31
CA LEU A 164 6.84 3.77 19.80
C LEU A 164 8.25 3.59 19.25
N GLU A 165 8.66 2.34 19.00
CA GLU A 165 9.93 2.05 18.35
C GLU A 165 10.03 2.72 16.98
N THR A 166 11.23 3.18 16.61
CA THR A 166 11.49 3.79 15.31
C THR A 166 11.19 2.82 14.17
N GLY A 167 10.34 3.24 13.25
CA GLY A 167 9.90 2.45 12.11
C GLY A 167 8.86 3.22 11.30
N TRP A 168 8.33 2.58 10.28
CA TRP A 168 7.26 3.15 9.46
C TRP A 168 6.06 2.20 9.37
N ASN A 169 4.93 2.70 8.85
CA ASN A 169 3.68 1.95 8.68
C ASN A 169 3.13 1.38 9.99
N HIS A 170 3.14 2.20 11.05
CA HIS A 170 2.56 1.82 12.34
C HIS A 170 1.05 1.67 12.22
N ARG A 171 0.52 0.51 12.62
CA ARG A 171 -0.91 0.20 12.70
C ARG A 171 -1.15 -0.67 13.91
N PHE A 172 -2.36 -0.70 14.44
CA PHE A 172 -2.62 -1.46 15.66
C PHE A 172 -3.99 -2.11 15.71
N PHE A 173 -4.05 -3.17 16.51
CA PHE A 173 -5.29 -3.71 17.08
C PHE A 173 -5.37 -3.33 18.54
N VAL A 174 -6.60 -3.26 19.07
CA VAL A 174 -6.87 -3.02 20.50
C VAL A 174 -7.94 -3.99 20.99
N ASP A 175 -7.74 -4.49 22.22
CA ASP A 175 -8.72 -5.30 22.96
C ASP A 175 -8.68 -4.88 24.43
N GLY A 176 -9.74 -4.22 24.89
CA GLY A 176 -9.78 -3.60 26.22
C GLY A 176 -8.61 -2.64 26.44
N ASP A 177 -7.81 -2.87 27.46
CA ASP A 177 -6.68 -2.04 27.86
C ASP A 177 -5.33 -2.55 27.29
N ARG A 178 -5.37 -3.30 26.18
CA ARG A 178 -4.16 -3.79 25.49
C ARG A 178 -4.20 -3.46 24.01
N ALA A 179 -3.06 -3.01 23.49
CA ALA A 179 -2.87 -2.85 22.05
C ALA A 179 -1.65 -3.65 21.55
N PHE A 180 -1.77 -4.22 20.35
CA PHE A 180 -0.64 -4.72 19.58
C PHE A 180 -0.39 -3.77 18.43
N VAL A 181 0.76 -3.11 18.46
CA VAL A 181 1.21 -2.18 17.42
C VAL A 181 2.17 -2.89 16.49
N PHE A 182 1.84 -2.91 15.22
CA PHE A 182 2.64 -3.46 14.13
C PHE A 182 3.36 -2.32 13.42
N SER A 183 4.63 -2.51 13.14
CA SER A 183 5.43 -1.57 12.33
C SER A 183 6.51 -2.30 11.57
N GLN A 184 7.14 -1.59 10.66
CA GLN A 184 8.30 -2.07 9.91
C GLN A 184 9.49 -1.20 10.22
N GLY A 185 10.60 -1.81 10.64
CA GLY A 185 11.86 -1.15 10.96
C GLY A 185 12.98 -1.60 10.05
N ASP A 186 14.00 -0.75 9.91
CA ASP A 186 15.27 -1.10 9.30
C ASP A 186 16.21 -1.70 10.33
N LEU A 187 17.02 -2.68 9.91
CA LEU A 187 18.07 -3.24 10.78
C LEU A 187 19.11 -2.21 11.21
N ASP A 188 19.30 -1.14 10.42
CA ASP A 188 20.19 -0.03 10.77
C ASP A 188 19.74 0.72 12.03
N ALA A 189 18.46 0.69 12.35
CA ALA A 189 17.88 1.25 13.57
C ALA A 189 18.13 0.34 14.79
N ILE A 190 18.62 -0.89 14.60
CA ILE A 190 18.90 -1.81 15.70
C ILE A 190 20.29 -1.50 16.25
N PRO A 191 20.43 -1.15 17.55
CA PRO A 191 21.71 -0.74 18.16
C PRO A 191 22.86 -1.74 17.98
N MET A 192 22.57 -3.02 17.78
CA MET A 192 23.55 -4.09 17.57
C MET A 192 24.31 -3.94 16.23
N PHE A 193 23.67 -3.43 15.18
CA PHE A 193 24.31 -3.19 13.87
C PHE A 193 24.92 -1.78 13.78
N ALA A 194 24.37 -0.81 14.48
CA ALA A 194 24.93 0.55 14.56
C ALA A 194 26.30 0.61 15.29
N ALA A 195 26.63 -0.39 16.10
CA ALA A 195 27.83 -0.38 16.94
C ALA A 195 29.13 -0.85 16.23
N ASP A 196 29.04 -1.62 15.13
CA ASP A 196 30.21 -2.07 14.36
C ASP A 196 30.16 -1.63 12.89
N SER A 197 30.56 -0.38 12.67
CA SER A 197 30.57 0.27 11.33
C SER A 197 31.49 -0.39 10.28
N ARG A 198 32.03 -1.59 10.55
CA ARG A 198 32.86 -2.37 9.61
C ARG A 198 32.08 -3.47 8.88
N ILE A 199 30.85 -3.77 9.32
CA ILE A 199 29.94 -4.67 8.64
C ILE A 199 28.79 -3.79 8.16
N ALA A 200 28.80 -3.41 6.87
CA ALA A 200 27.60 -2.81 6.29
C ALA A 200 26.51 -3.88 6.36
N PRO A 201 25.33 -3.57 6.94
CA PRO A 201 24.20 -4.51 6.86
C PRO A 201 23.92 -4.79 5.40
N PRO A 202 23.50 -6.01 5.04
CA PRO A 202 23.07 -6.31 3.69
C PRO A 202 21.90 -5.38 3.34
N TYR A 203 22.00 -4.65 2.25
CA TYR A 203 20.95 -3.75 1.78
C TYR A 203 19.61 -4.51 1.69
N GLY A 204 18.57 -3.91 2.29
CA GLY A 204 17.19 -4.38 2.17
C GLY A 204 16.75 -5.42 3.21
N MET A 205 17.45 -5.58 4.33
CA MET A 205 16.91 -6.32 5.48
C MET A 205 15.84 -5.45 6.15
N THR A 206 14.61 -5.97 6.20
CA THR A 206 13.51 -5.38 6.95
C THR A 206 13.18 -6.26 8.15
N VAL A 207 12.70 -5.64 9.20
CA VAL A 207 12.25 -6.32 10.42
C VAL A 207 10.82 -5.90 10.69
N SER A 208 9.94 -6.86 10.84
CA SER A 208 8.60 -6.63 11.36
C SER A 208 8.65 -6.53 12.87
N VAL A 209 8.07 -5.49 13.42
CA VAL A 209 8.04 -5.23 14.86
C VAL A 209 6.61 -5.28 15.35
N VAL A 210 6.36 -6.00 16.46
CA VAL A 210 5.08 -5.97 17.17
C VAL A 210 5.35 -5.55 18.60
N GLN A 211 4.74 -4.44 19.03
CA GLN A 211 4.83 -3.94 20.41
C GLN A 211 3.51 -4.18 21.13
N GLU A 212 3.56 -4.85 22.27
CA GLU A 212 2.44 -4.92 23.23
C GLU A 212 2.48 -3.66 24.09
N VAL A 213 1.36 -2.93 24.09
CA VAL A 213 1.19 -1.71 24.88
C VAL A 213 0.11 -1.95 25.94
N ASP A 214 0.42 -1.60 27.20
CA ASP A 214 -0.53 -1.51 28.31
C ASP A 214 -1.16 -0.10 28.29
N LEU A 215 -2.49 -0.06 28.18
CA LEU A 215 -3.31 1.15 28.13
C LEU A 215 -4.11 1.35 29.43
N SER A 216 -3.92 0.50 30.44
CA SER A 216 -4.73 0.51 31.68
C SER A 216 -4.59 1.79 32.52
N ASP A 217 -3.46 2.48 32.38
CA ASP A 217 -3.23 3.83 32.92
C ASP A 217 -2.91 4.77 31.73
N PRO A 218 -3.88 5.54 31.24
CA PRO A 218 -3.65 6.42 30.08
C PRO A 218 -2.55 7.46 30.29
N ASP A 219 -2.34 7.90 31.53
CA ASP A 219 -1.28 8.89 31.87
C ASP A 219 0.12 8.24 31.90
N ASP A 220 0.21 6.91 31.96
CA ASP A 220 1.49 6.14 32.03
C ASP A 220 1.46 4.88 31.14
N MET A 221 1.04 5.05 29.89
CA MET A 221 1.06 3.98 28.90
C MET A 221 2.51 3.45 28.69
N GLN A 222 2.66 2.12 28.58
CA GLN A 222 3.99 1.50 28.48
C GLN A 222 4.02 0.37 27.45
N VAL A 223 5.16 0.27 26.74
CA VAL A 223 5.48 -0.94 25.97
C VAL A 223 5.94 -2.00 26.96
N VAL A 224 5.18 -3.09 27.07
CA VAL A 224 5.47 -4.20 27.99
C VAL A 224 6.27 -5.32 27.35
N ARG A 225 6.17 -5.48 26.02
CA ARG A 225 6.94 -6.44 25.22
C ARG A 225 7.14 -5.97 23.80
N THR A 226 8.23 -6.42 23.20
CA THR A 226 8.53 -6.18 21.77
C THR A 226 8.95 -7.49 21.12
N LEU A 227 8.20 -7.91 20.09
CA LEU A 227 8.52 -9.03 19.22
C LEU A 227 9.11 -8.48 17.92
N ARG A 228 10.33 -8.89 17.57
CA ARG A 228 10.95 -8.60 16.27
C ARG A 228 11.01 -9.88 15.46
N VAL A 229 10.60 -9.80 14.19
CA VAL A 229 10.57 -10.91 13.23
C VAL A 229 11.29 -10.50 11.96
N ASP A 230 12.24 -11.33 11.51
CA ASP A 230 12.96 -11.10 10.27
C ASP A 230 11.99 -11.08 9.09
N GLY A 231 12.02 -10.03 8.28
CA GLY A 231 11.22 -9.90 7.07
C GLY A 231 10.28 -8.71 7.06
N SER A 232 9.60 -8.55 5.92
CA SER A 232 8.65 -7.47 5.67
C SER A 232 7.25 -7.87 6.14
N TYR A 233 6.65 -7.05 6.98
CA TYR A 233 5.25 -7.14 7.36
C TYR A 233 4.37 -6.90 6.12
N LEU A 234 3.53 -7.85 5.78
CA LEU A 234 2.59 -7.73 4.68
C LEU A 234 1.22 -7.27 5.17
N SER A 235 0.66 -7.98 6.15
CA SER A 235 -0.67 -7.70 6.67
C SER A 235 -0.93 -8.46 7.97
N ALA A 236 -1.99 -8.07 8.69
CA ALA A 236 -2.54 -8.86 9.80
C ALA A 236 -4.07 -8.84 9.77
N ARG A 237 -4.67 -9.87 10.32
CA ARG A 237 -6.12 -9.99 10.52
C ARG A 237 -6.41 -10.46 11.92
N SER A 238 -7.42 -9.90 12.57
CA SER A 238 -7.86 -10.31 13.89
C SER A 238 -9.31 -10.82 13.87
N ILE A 239 -9.52 -11.98 14.44
CA ILE A 239 -10.85 -12.58 14.62
C ILE A 239 -10.97 -12.98 16.09
N ASP A 240 -11.94 -12.42 16.80
CA ASP A 240 -12.17 -12.70 18.23
C ASP A 240 -10.88 -12.57 19.08
N GLY A 241 -10.03 -11.55 18.78
CA GLY A 241 -8.77 -11.30 19.48
C GLY A 241 -7.60 -12.21 19.05
N VAL A 242 -7.81 -13.13 18.10
CA VAL A 242 -6.73 -13.95 17.54
C VAL A 242 -6.19 -13.31 16.27
N VAL A 243 -4.94 -12.88 16.32
CA VAL A 243 -4.27 -12.18 15.22
C VAL A 243 -3.49 -13.16 14.35
N ARG A 244 -3.67 -13.05 13.04
CA ARG A 244 -2.88 -13.74 12.00
C ARG A 244 -1.99 -12.72 11.29
N MET A 245 -0.72 -12.68 11.70
CA MET A 245 0.29 -11.80 11.10
C MET A 245 0.98 -12.54 9.95
N VAL A 246 1.07 -11.88 8.79
CA VAL A 246 1.73 -12.41 7.58
C VAL A 246 3.00 -11.62 7.31
N VAL A 247 4.12 -12.34 7.21
CA VAL A 247 5.46 -11.77 6.95
C VAL A 247 6.11 -12.50 5.79
N SER A 248 6.75 -11.77 4.90
CA SER A 248 7.60 -12.31 3.82
C SER A 248 9.06 -12.02 4.12
N SER A 249 9.88 -13.07 4.18
CA SER A 249 11.28 -12.99 4.61
C SER A 249 12.20 -13.54 3.53
N TYR A 250 13.20 -12.76 3.14
CA TYR A 250 14.25 -13.19 2.19
C TYR A 250 15.55 -13.51 2.94
N PRO A 251 16.32 -14.55 2.54
CA PRO A 251 17.59 -14.86 3.16
C PRO A 251 18.64 -13.77 2.94
N SER A 252 18.79 -12.85 3.87
CA SER A 252 19.62 -11.65 3.74
C SER A 252 21.02 -11.79 4.37
N ASN A 253 21.24 -12.83 5.18
CA ASN A 253 22.48 -13.04 5.94
C ASN A 253 23.58 -13.84 5.21
N LEU A 254 23.54 -13.89 3.87
CA LEU A 254 24.57 -14.53 3.06
C LEU A 254 25.64 -13.48 2.68
N PRO A 255 26.87 -13.53 3.24
CA PRO A 255 27.90 -12.53 2.98
C PRO A 255 28.59 -12.79 1.62
N PHE A 256 27.82 -12.67 0.53
CA PHE A 256 28.33 -12.90 -0.82
C PHE A 256 29.47 -11.95 -1.18
N VAL A 257 30.40 -12.46 -1.96
CA VAL A 257 31.54 -11.72 -2.51
C VAL A 257 31.17 -11.24 -3.91
N TYR A 258 31.35 -9.96 -4.17
CA TYR A 258 31.09 -9.34 -5.46
C TYR A 258 32.39 -9.18 -6.25
N PRO A 259 32.44 -9.49 -7.56
CA PRO A 259 33.63 -9.32 -8.37
C PRO A 259 33.91 -7.84 -8.62
N SER A 260 35.17 -7.42 -8.54
CA SER A 260 35.58 -6.05 -8.87
C SER A 260 35.66 -5.78 -10.38
N ASN A 261 35.68 -6.83 -11.20
CA ASN A 261 35.70 -6.78 -12.67
C ASN A 261 35.42 -8.20 -13.23
N GLU A 262 35.18 -8.30 -14.53
CA GLU A 262 34.91 -9.58 -15.23
C GLU A 262 35.93 -10.69 -14.93
N SER A 263 37.20 -10.39 -14.83
CA SER A 263 38.23 -11.40 -14.56
C SER A 263 38.20 -11.97 -13.14
N ALA A 264 37.43 -11.37 -12.23
CA ALA A 264 37.25 -11.82 -10.85
C ALA A 264 35.93 -12.65 -10.66
N GLU A 265 35.10 -12.80 -11.68
CA GLU A 265 33.79 -13.47 -11.58
C GLU A 265 33.91 -14.94 -11.18
N ASP A 266 34.84 -15.68 -11.76
CA ASP A 266 35.06 -17.10 -11.41
C ASP A 266 35.49 -17.26 -9.95
N ILE A 267 36.27 -16.29 -9.43
CA ILE A 267 36.73 -16.29 -8.03
C ILE A 267 35.57 -15.98 -7.10
N ALA A 268 34.75 -14.98 -7.43
CA ALA A 268 33.57 -14.60 -6.66
C ALA A 268 32.55 -15.76 -6.64
N LEU A 269 32.25 -16.37 -7.78
CA LEU A 269 31.37 -17.54 -7.87
C LEU A 269 31.85 -18.70 -6.99
N ALA A 270 33.16 -19.02 -7.04
CA ALA A 270 33.71 -20.08 -6.20
C ALA A 270 33.61 -19.76 -4.71
N ALA A 271 33.82 -18.50 -4.32
CA ALA A 271 33.64 -18.05 -2.94
C ALA A 271 32.15 -18.09 -2.50
N ASN A 272 31.25 -17.63 -3.35
CA ASN A 272 29.81 -17.62 -3.07
C ASN A 272 29.25 -19.04 -2.87
N ARG A 273 29.72 -20.02 -3.67
CA ARG A 273 29.39 -21.44 -3.46
C ARG A 273 29.85 -21.95 -2.09
N GLN A 274 31.05 -21.58 -1.66
CA GLN A 274 31.56 -21.96 -0.32
C GLN A 274 30.74 -21.32 0.80
N ILE A 275 30.28 -20.08 0.63
CA ILE A 275 29.39 -19.40 1.58
C ILE A 275 28.08 -20.18 1.74
N ILE A 276 27.46 -20.60 0.62
CA ILE A 276 26.24 -21.41 0.65
C ILE A 276 26.49 -22.76 1.34
N GLU A 277 27.58 -23.45 1.00
CA GLU A 277 27.92 -24.74 1.62
C GLU A 277 28.15 -24.61 3.15
N ALA A 278 28.72 -23.50 3.60
CA ALA A 278 28.99 -23.23 5.01
C ALA A 278 27.78 -22.67 5.79
N SER A 279 26.72 -22.22 5.12
CA SER A 279 25.55 -21.60 5.74
C SER A 279 24.81 -22.53 6.70
N THR A 280 24.12 -21.97 7.67
CA THR A 280 23.29 -22.68 8.65
C THR A 280 21.81 -22.47 8.37
N LEU A 281 20.93 -23.12 9.11
CA LEU A 281 19.48 -23.01 8.92
C LEU A 281 19.00 -21.58 9.17
N GLU A 282 19.53 -20.92 10.19
CA GLU A 282 19.20 -19.55 10.59
C GLU A 282 19.55 -18.50 9.50
N THR A 283 20.37 -18.88 8.53
CA THR A 283 20.66 -18.03 7.37
C THR A 283 19.50 -18.00 6.36
N TRP A 284 18.69 -19.05 6.31
CA TRP A 284 17.68 -19.28 5.29
C TRP A 284 16.26 -19.11 5.79
N VAL A 285 16.01 -19.43 7.05
CA VAL A 285 14.67 -19.40 7.67
C VAL A 285 14.60 -18.20 8.61
N PRO A 286 13.49 -17.41 8.58
CA PRO A 286 13.35 -16.24 9.41
C PRO A 286 13.38 -16.59 10.89
N SER A 287 14.03 -15.74 11.68
CA SER A 287 14.09 -15.82 13.13
C SER A 287 13.22 -14.73 13.78
N TYR A 288 12.94 -14.93 15.07
CA TYR A 288 12.33 -13.92 15.91
C TYR A 288 13.17 -13.70 17.18
N THR A 289 13.00 -12.54 17.79
CA THR A 289 13.46 -12.24 19.15
C THR A 289 12.37 -11.49 19.90
N LEU A 290 12.04 -11.97 21.10
CA LEU A 290 11.08 -11.36 22.01
C LEU A 290 11.85 -10.67 23.14
N TYR A 291 11.54 -9.40 23.39
CA TYR A 291 12.13 -8.57 24.45
C TYR A 291 11.04 -8.23 25.48
N ASP A 292 11.46 -8.02 26.73
CA ASP A 292 10.63 -7.45 27.78
C ASP A 292 10.64 -5.90 27.78
N ALA A 293 9.97 -5.30 28.79
CA ALA A 293 9.88 -3.86 28.95
C ALA A 293 11.25 -3.16 29.16
N ASP A 294 12.22 -3.86 29.76
CA ASP A 294 13.55 -3.35 30.01
C ASP A 294 14.48 -3.47 28.77
N GLY A 295 13.98 -4.12 27.69
CA GLY A 295 14.73 -4.43 26.47
C GLY A 295 15.65 -5.65 26.59
N ASP A 296 15.47 -6.47 27.64
CA ASP A 296 16.19 -7.72 27.80
C ASP A 296 15.53 -8.84 26.96
N GLU A 297 16.38 -9.68 26.33
CA GLU A 297 15.90 -10.82 25.54
C GLU A 297 15.23 -11.85 26.45
N VAL A 298 13.94 -12.11 26.19
CA VAL A 298 13.18 -13.17 26.86
C VAL A 298 13.39 -14.53 26.20
N THR A 299 13.29 -14.55 24.86
CA THR A 299 13.47 -15.76 24.04
C THR A 299 13.71 -15.39 22.59
N SER A 300 14.41 -16.25 21.86
CA SER A 300 14.61 -16.15 20.41
C SER A 300 14.55 -17.53 19.77
N GLY A 301 14.33 -17.58 18.44
CA GLY A 301 14.24 -18.84 17.69
C GLY A 301 13.73 -18.65 16.27
N LEU A 302 13.39 -19.75 15.61
CA LEU A 302 12.82 -19.72 14.26
C LEU A 302 11.33 -19.35 14.33
N VAL A 303 10.87 -18.49 13.42
CA VAL A 303 9.46 -18.09 13.28
C VAL A 303 8.59 -19.31 12.97
N VAL A 304 9.09 -20.20 12.10
CA VAL A 304 8.39 -21.39 11.64
C VAL A 304 9.16 -22.64 12.07
N ALA A 305 8.48 -23.56 12.77
CA ALA A 305 9.05 -24.86 13.03
C ALA A 305 9.22 -25.65 11.72
N CYS A 306 10.32 -26.38 11.59
CA CYS A 306 10.71 -27.03 10.32
C CYS A 306 9.65 -28.03 9.78
N ASP A 307 8.92 -28.67 10.67
CA ASP A 307 7.82 -29.59 10.34
C ASP A 307 6.51 -28.87 9.94
N ARG A 308 6.46 -27.56 10.08
CA ARG A 308 5.38 -26.68 9.58
C ARG A 308 5.81 -25.82 8.41
N MET A 309 7.02 -26.04 7.88
CA MET A 309 7.50 -25.41 6.66
C MET A 309 7.08 -26.28 5.45
N HIS A 310 6.54 -25.63 4.43
CA HIS A 310 6.09 -26.26 3.20
C HIS A 310 6.86 -25.72 2.00
N ARG A 311 7.07 -26.55 0.98
CA ARG A 311 7.73 -26.16 -0.27
C ARG A 311 6.89 -26.56 -1.47
N PRO A 312 6.90 -25.79 -2.56
CA PRO A 312 6.37 -26.22 -3.84
C PRO A 312 7.24 -27.34 -4.44
N ALA A 313 6.68 -28.09 -5.39
CA ALA A 313 7.42 -29.13 -6.11
C ALA A 313 8.49 -28.54 -7.04
N GLU A 314 8.26 -27.32 -7.52
CA GLU A 314 9.17 -26.55 -8.37
C GLU A 314 9.69 -25.32 -7.62
N PHE A 315 10.82 -24.78 -8.05
CA PHE A 315 11.45 -23.65 -7.41
C PHE A 315 10.59 -22.38 -7.52
N ALA A 316 10.21 -21.77 -6.40
CA ALA A 316 9.38 -20.56 -6.32
C ALA A 316 10.08 -19.38 -5.63
N GLY A 317 11.43 -19.38 -5.61
CA GLY A 317 12.21 -18.35 -4.92
C GLY A 317 12.82 -18.84 -3.61
N PHE A 318 13.48 -17.92 -2.91
CA PHE A 318 14.11 -18.17 -1.61
C PHE A 318 13.34 -17.52 -0.46
N ASP A 319 12.29 -16.77 -0.74
CA ASP A 319 11.48 -16.12 0.27
C ASP A 319 10.73 -17.17 1.09
N THR A 320 10.57 -16.88 2.37
CA THR A 320 9.68 -17.61 3.28
C THR A 320 8.51 -16.72 3.65
N LEU A 321 7.34 -17.10 3.18
CA LEU A 321 6.07 -16.57 3.64
C LEU A 321 5.72 -17.25 4.97
N SER A 322 5.49 -16.48 6.03
CA SER A 322 5.08 -17.01 7.32
C SER A 322 3.75 -16.42 7.78
N VAL A 323 2.85 -17.27 8.29
CA VAL A 323 1.60 -16.88 8.94
C VAL A 323 1.76 -17.17 10.42
N THR A 324 1.94 -16.14 11.24
CA THR A 324 2.16 -16.24 12.69
C THR A 324 0.89 -15.91 13.44
N THR A 325 0.52 -16.77 14.40
CA THR A 325 -0.64 -16.57 15.27
C THR A 325 -0.23 -15.93 16.57
N LEU A 326 -0.87 -14.81 16.91
CA LEU A 326 -0.70 -14.06 18.16
C LEU A 326 -2.06 -13.97 18.87
N ASP A 327 -2.06 -13.95 20.20
CA ASP A 327 -3.27 -13.83 21.03
C ASP A 327 -3.31 -12.45 21.68
N LEU A 328 -4.21 -11.59 21.21
CA LEU A 328 -4.38 -10.21 21.71
C LEU A 328 -4.94 -10.18 23.13
N SER A 329 -5.70 -11.22 23.53
CA SER A 329 -6.22 -11.34 24.90
C SER A 329 -5.17 -11.75 25.93
N GLY A 330 -4.04 -12.32 25.44
CA GLY A 330 -2.88 -12.75 26.23
C GLY A 330 -1.69 -11.81 26.11
N SER A 331 -0.62 -12.05 26.87
CA SER A 331 0.64 -11.34 26.67
C SER A 331 1.30 -11.74 25.35
N LEU A 332 1.92 -10.77 24.67
CA LEU A 332 2.66 -11.00 23.44
C LEU A 332 3.74 -12.07 23.63
N GLY A 333 3.66 -13.11 22.85
CA GLY A 333 4.60 -14.22 22.79
C GLY A 333 5.33 -14.27 21.45
N ALA A 334 6.12 -15.32 21.27
CA ALA A 334 6.79 -15.61 20.01
C ALA A 334 5.86 -15.96 18.85
N GLY A 335 4.59 -16.28 19.19
CA GLY A 335 3.63 -16.80 18.23
C GLY A 335 3.92 -18.24 17.78
N ASN A 336 3.09 -18.71 16.88
CA ASN A 336 3.22 -20.03 16.24
C ASN A 336 3.10 -19.86 14.74
N GLY A 337 4.23 -19.91 14.04
CA GLY A 337 4.28 -19.72 12.58
C GLY A 337 4.04 -21.01 11.79
N THR A 338 3.36 -20.90 10.66
CA THR A 338 3.32 -21.88 9.57
C THR A 338 3.90 -21.21 8.32
N GLY A 339 4.77 -21.88 7.58
CA GLY A 339 5.54 -21.27 6.51
C GLY A 339 5.41 -21.99 5.17
N VAL A 340 5.54 -21.20 4.11
CA VAL A 340 5.63 -21.65 2.71
C VAL A 340 6.84 -21.00 2.08
N ILE A 341 7.63 -21.77 1.31
CA ILE A 341 8.70 -21.20 0.49
C ILE A 341 8.05 -20.56 -0.74
N ALA A 342 7.75 -19.28 -0.64
CA ALA A 342 7.18 -18.43 -1.68
C ALA A 342 7.27 -16.97 -1.25
N ARG A 343 7.18 -16.04 -2.21
CA ARG A 343 7.09 -14.59 -1.95
C ARG A 343 5.64 -14.15 -1.91
N GLY A 344 5.15 -13.75 -0.73
CA GLY A 344 3.79 -13.24 -0.57
C GLY A 344 3.64 -11.79 -1.03
N GLU A 345 2.46 -11.44 -1.54
CA GLU A 345 2.09 -10.06 -1.89
C GLU A 345 0.73 -9.66 -1.33
N THR A 346 -0.32 -10.39 -1.66
CA THR A 346 -1.70 -10.02 -1.33
C THR A 346 -2.27 -11.00 -0.31
N VAL A 347 -2.87 -10.47 0.75
CA VAL A 347 -3.46 -11.25 1.85
C VAL A 347 -4.96 -10.98 1.93
N TYR A 348 -5.75 -12.04 1.95
CA TYR A 348 -7.19 -12.00 2.19
C TYR A 348 -7.55 -12.99 3.31
N ALA A 349 -8.51 -12.65 4.15
CA ALA A 349 -9.04 -13.58 5.15
C ALA A 349 -10.57 -13.53 5.20
N SER A 350 -11.17 -14.72 5.23
CA SER A 350 -12.53 -14.96 5.70
C SER A 350 -12.53 -15.29 7.19
N HIS A 351 -13.68 -15.66 7.76
CA HIS A 351 -13.77 -16.09 9.16
C HIS A 351 -13.01 -17.39 9.47
N THR A 352 -12.73 -18.20 8.46
CA THR A 352 -12.16 -19.55 8.64
C THR A 352 -10.91 -19.79 7.83
N SER A 353 -10.67 -18.99 6.81
CA SER A 353 -9.57 -19.18 5.88
C SER A 353 -8.76 -17.90 5.69
N LEU A 354 -7.44 -18.06 5.56
CA LEU A 354 -6.54 -16.98 5.13
C LEU A 354 -5.91 -17.42 3.82
N TYR A 355 -5.95 -16.54 2.84
CA TYR A 355 -5.37 -16.73 1.52
C TYR A 355 -4.22 -15.76 1.31
N VAL A 356 -3.12 -16.27 0.78
CA VAL A 356 -1.99 -15.43 0.36
C VAL A 356 -1.71 -15.68 -1.10
N ALA A 357 -1.83 -14.63 -1.90
CA ALA A 357 -1.42 -14.65 -3.28
C ALA A 357 0.08 -14.35 -3.38
N THR A 358 0.77 -15.06 -4.26
CA THR A 358 2.22 -14.98 -4.45
C THR A 358 2.55 -14.81 -5.92
N ASN A 359 3.58 -14.03 -6.19
CA ASN A 359 4.06 -13.83 -7.55
C ASN A 359 5.09 -14.87 -7.95
N VAL A 360 5.22 -15.04 -9.26
CA VAL A 360 6.26 -15.89 -9.85
C VAL A 360 7.63 -15.27 -9.61
N TRP A 361 8.59 -16.09 -9.17
CA TRP A 361 9.98 -15.68 -9.13
C TRP A 361 10.55 -15.52 -10.55
N ILE A 362 11.09 -14.33 -10.85
CA ILE A 362 11.70 -14.01 -12.15
C ILE A 362 13.19 -13.77 -11.94
N PRO A 363 14.08 -14.46 -12.67
CA PRO A 363 15.51 -14.13 -12.67
C PRO A 363 15.74 -12.72 -13.25
N GLU A 364 16.49 -11.86 -12.57
CA GLU A 364 16.74 -10.46 -12.96
C GLU A 364 17.41 -10.27 -14.34
N ASN A 365 18.06 -11.31 -14.88
CA ASN A 365 18.82 -11.22 -16.12
C ASN A 365 18.01 -11.55 -17.40
N VAL A 366 16.70 -11.72 -17.30
CA VAL A 366 15.83 -12.08 -18.44
C VAL A 366 14.95 -10.94 -18.96
N SER A 367 14.92 -9.77 -18.30
CA SER A 367 14.03 -8.66 -18.64
C SER A 367 14.12 -8.11 -20.08
N ASP A 368 15.25 -8.33 -20.78
CA ASP A 368 15.48 -7.87 -22.15
C ASP A 368 15.49 -8.99 -23.19
N THR A 369 15.02 -10.18 -22.83
CA THR A 369 15.01 -11.35 -23.70
C THR A 369 13.64 -11.57 -24.34
N PRO A 370 13.54 -12.20 -25.54
CA PRO A 370 12.26 -12.62 -26.11
C PRO A 370 11.50 -13.60 -25.19
N ASP A 371 12.23 -14.37 -24.38
CA ASP A 371 11.69 -15.32 -23.43
C ASP A 371 10.93 -14.60 -22.28
N PHE A 372 11.34 -13.37 -21.93
CA PHE A 372 10.65 -12.54 -20.95
C PHE A 372 9.29 -12.05 -21.46
N GLN A 373 9.18 -11.74 -22.76
CA GLN A 373 7.90 -11.36 -23.34
C GLN A 373 6.92 -12.54 -23.33
N GLU A 374 7.35 -13.74 -23.75
CA GLU A 374 6.53 -14.97 -23.66
C GLU A 374 6.12 -15.27 -22.21
N PHE A 375 7.03 -15.01 -21.25
CA PHE A 375 6.72 -15.14 -19.82
C PHE A 375 5.68 -14.13 -19.35
N SER A 376 5.80 -12.85 -19.76
CA SER A 376 4.85 -11.80 -19.39
C SER A 376 3.43 -12.08 -19.89
N GLU A 377 3.30 -12.70 -21.08
CA GLU A 377 2.02 -13.13 -21.65
C GLU A 377 1.38 -14.30 -20.87
N ARG A 378 2.19 -15.10 -20.18
CA ARG A 378 1.79 -16.33 -19.47
C ARG A 378 1.96 -16.21 -17.96
N TYR A 379 1.90 -14.98 -17.44
CA TYR A 379 2.05 -14.71 -16.02
C TYR A 379 0.95 -15.39 -15.20
N GLU A 380 1.36 -16.09 -14.15
CA GLU A 380 0.46 -16.78 -13.22
C GLU A 380 0.62 -16.24 -11.81
N THR A 381 -0.47 -16.19 -11.08
CA THR A 381 -0.49 -15.94 -9.62
C THR A 381 -0.78 -17.25 -8.91
N ALA A 382 0.07 -17.65 -7.97
CA ALA A 382 -0.21 -18.74 -7.07
C ALA A 382 -0.97 -18.26 -5.83
N VAL A 383 -1.87 -19.08 -5.29
CA VAL A 383 -2.63 -18.77 -4.08
C VAL A 383 -2.53 -19.92 -3.10
N HIS A 384 -2.21 -19.59 -1.84
CA HIS A 384 -2.07 -20.52 -0.73
C HIS A 384 -3.17 -20.29 0.28
N LYS A 385 -3.93 -21.36 0.60
CA LYS A 385 -5.01 -21.37 1.61
C LYS A 385 -4.50 -21.92 2.93
N PHE A 386 -4.80 -21.19 4.01
CA PHE A 386 -4.58 -21.63 5.38
C PHE A 386 -5.91 -21.67 6.13
N ASP A 387 -6.13 -22.71 6.91
CA ASP A 387 -7.20 -22.79 7.88
C ASP A 387 -6.81 -21.96 9.11
N ILE A 388 -7.63 -20.99 9.47
CA ILE A 388 -7.44 -20.09 10.61
C ILE A 388 -8.58 -20.17 11.62
N ALA A 389 -9.45 -21.17 11.49
CA ALA A 389 -10.55 -21.35 12.41
C ALA A 389 -10.06 -21.63 13.85
N GLY A 390 -10.61 -20.88 14.82
CA GLY A 390 -10.24 -20.98 16.24
C GLY A 390 -8.92 -20.31 16.60
N ASP A 391 -8.42 -20.58 17.79
CA ASP A 391 -7.27 -19.93 18.45
C ASP A 391 -5.91 -20.60 18.18
N GLY A 392 -5.92 -21.75 17.52
CA GLY A 392 -4.71 -22.51 17.18
C GLY A 392 -3.85 -21.84 16.10
N PRO A 393 -2.62 -22.37 15.84
CA PRO A 393 -1.80 -21.89 14.74
C PRO A 393 -2.50 -22.11 13.40
N ALA A 394 -2.28 -21.19 12.45
CA ALA A 394 -2.74 -21.36 11.08
C ALA A 394 -2.23 -22.68 10.49
N THR A 395 -3.08 -23.41 9.77
CA THR A 395 -2.73 -24.70 9.17
C THR A 395 -2.84 -24.64 7.66
N TYR A 396 -1.75 -24.92 6.94
CA TYR A 396 -1.78 -25.00 5.50
C TYR A 396 -2.80 -26.04 5.00
N ARG A 397 -3.61 -25.69 4.00
CA ARG A 397 -4.70 -26.50 3.46
C ARG A 397 -4.51 -26.90 2.01
N ALA A 398 -4.35 -25.91 1.14
CA ALA A 398 -4.33 -26.09 -0.30
C ALA A 398 -3.60 -24.97 -1.01
N SER A 399 -3.19 -25.22 -2.25
CA SER A 399 -2.71 -24.20 -3.18
C SER A 399 -3.28 -24.40 -4.56
N GLY A 400 -3.30 -23.33 -5.36
CA GLY A 400 -3.66 -23.33 -6.77
C GLY A 400 -2.92 -22.24 -7.50
N SER A 401 -2.99 -22.22 -8.83
CA SER A 401 -2.51 -21.13 -9.67
C SER A 401 -3.61 -20.63 -10.64
N ILE A 402 -3.48 -19.38 -11.04
CA ILE A 402 -4.43 -18.72 -11.93
C ILE A 402 -3.62 -17.89 -12.92
N ASP A 403 -3.95 -17.98 -14.21
CA ASP A 403 -3.37 -17.12 -15.24
C ASP A 403 -3.77 -15.66 -15.01
N GLY A 404 -2.77 -14.76 -14.94
CA GLY A 404 -2.94 -13.34 -14.74
C GLY A 404 -2.49 -12.84 -13.36
N HIS A 405 -2.72 -11.55 -13.09
CA HIS A 405 -2.36 -10.88 -11.84
C HIS A 405 -3.58 -10.30 -11.14
N LEU A 406 -3.48 -10.18 -9.83
CA LEU A 406 -4.46 -9.54 -8.97
C LEU A 406 -4.24 -8.02 -8.93
N LEU A 407 -5.30 -7.25 -8.75
CA LEU A 407 -5.18 -5.84 -8.43
C LEU A 407 -4.71 -5.66 -6.97
N ASN A 408 -5.45 -6.22 -6.04
CA ASN A 408 -5.22 -6.17 -4.61
C ASN A 408 -6.08 -7.23 -3.91
N GLN A 409 -6.22 -7.17 -2.58
CA GLN A 409 -7.03 -8.14 -1.82
C GLN A 409 -8.53 -8.09 -2.13
N PHE A 410 -9.10 -6.99 -2.69
CA PHE A 410 -10.49 -6.99 -3.18
C PHE A 410 -10.73 -7.95 -4.33
N SER A 411 -9.65 -8.34 -5.00
CA SER A 411 -9.70 -9.36 -6.05
C SER A 411 -9.98 -10.76 -5.51
N LEU A 412 -10.00 -10.96 -4.19
CA LEU A 412 -10.19 -12.24 -3.51
C LEU A 412 -11.43 -12.21 -2.62
N ASP A 413 -12.19 -13.30 -2.63
CA ASP A 413 -13.34 -13.49 -1.76
C ASP A 413 -13.62 -14.99 -1.54
N GLU A 414 -14.09 -15.39 -0.36
CA GLU A 414 -14.56 -16.74 -0.06
C GLU A 414 -16.06 -16.74 0.18
N PHE A 415 -16.79 -17.53 -0.60
CA PHE A 415 -18.23 -17.69 -0.44
C PHE A 415 -18.60 -19.17 -0.50
N ASP A 416 -19.34 -19.64 0.50
CA ASP A 416 -19.74 -21.06 0.68
C ASP A 416 -18.56 -22.05 0.61
N GLY A 417 -17.34 -21.61 0.98
CA GLY A 417 -16.12 -22.41 1.02
C GLY A 417 -15.33 -22.41 -0.29
N ASP A 418 -15.85 -21.83 -1.36
CA ASP A 418 -15.16 -21.63 -2.64
C ASP A 418 -14.47 -20.27 -2.69
N LEU A 419 -13.27 -20.22 -3.23
CA LEU A 419 -12.50 -18.99 -3.45
C LEU A 419 -12.84 -18.39 -4.80
N ARG A 420 -13.27 -17.13 -4.82
CA ARG A 420 -13.54 -16.34 -6.02
C ARG A 420 -12.42 -15.34 -6.25
N ILE A 421 -11.89 -15.30 -7.45
CA ILE A 421 -10.71 -14.47 -7.77
C ILE A 421 -10.96 -13.68 -9.06
N ALA A 422 -10.74 -12.36 -9.00
CA ALA A 422 -10.74 -11.50 -10.17
C ALA A 422 -9.30 -11.18 -10.60
N VAL A 423 -8.97 -11.45 -11.86
CA VAL A 423 -7.62 -11.23 -12.41
C VAL A 423 -7.67 -10.50 -13.74
N THR A 424 -6.59 -9.78 -14.05
CA THR A 424 -6.26 -9.31 -15.39
C THR A 424 -5.20 -10.23 -16.00
N GLU A 425 -5.41 -10.69 -17.24
CA GLU A 425 -4.45 -11.55 -17.95
C GLU A 425 -3.11 -10.86 -18.20
N GLY A 426 -2.03 -11.65 -18.19
CA GLY A 426 -0.67 -11.16 -18.36
C GLY A 426 -0.07 -10.59 -17.08
N ALA A 427 1.16 -10.09 -17.20
CA ALA A 427 1.92 -9.54 -16.07
C ALA A 427 1.49 -8.10 -15.72
N PRO A 428 1.62 -7.67 -14.46
CA PRO A 428 1.21 -6.33 -14.03
C PRO A 428 1.98 -5.17 -14.70
N TRP A 429 3.17 -5.43 -15.26
CA TRP A 429 3.97 -4.46 -16.02
C TRP A 429 3.76 -4.53 -17.54
N SER A 430 2.98 -5.53 -18.06
CA SER A 430 2.68 -5.70 -19.47
C SER A 430 1.38 -4.99 -19.84
N PHE A 431 1.37 -4.31 -21.00
CA PHE A 431 0.18 -3.68 -21.57
C PHE A 431 -0.11 -4.32 -22.91
N GLU A 432 -0.93 -5.36 -22.91
CA GLU A 432 -1.29 -6.07 -24.13
C GLU A 432 -2.65 -5.61 -24.65
N GLU A 433 -2.73 -5.32 -25.96
CA GLU A 433 -3.96 -4.87 -26.59
C GLU A 433 -5.08 -5.93 -26.56
N ASP A 434 -4.74 -7.18 -26.33
CA ASP A 434 -5.66 -8.32 -26.32
C ASP A 434 -5.90 -8.90 -24.93
N SER A 435 -5.29 -8.34 -23.83
CA SER A 435 -5.57 -8.77 -22.46
C SER A 435 -7.03 -8.60 -22.10
N GLU A 436 -7.55 -9.46 -21.24
CA GLU A 436 -8.89 -9.34 -20.69
C GLU A 436 -8.91 -9.61 -19.19
N SER A 437 -9.98 -9.20 -18.53
CA SER A 437 -10.21 -9.51 -17.13
C SER A 437 -11.22 -10.63 -16.99
N LYS A 438 -11.03 -11.46 -15.95
CA LYS A 438 -11.90 -12.61 -15.67
C LYS A 438 -12.11 -12.81 -14.19
N ILE A 439 -13.20 -13.47 -13.82
CA ILE A 439 -13.42 -14.05 -12.49
C ILE A 439 -13.30 -15.56 -12.62
N VAL A 440 -12.54 -16.17 -11.70
CA VAL A 440 -12.33 -17.61 -11.59
C VAL A 440 -12.84 -18.07 -10.22
N VAL A 441 -13.54 -19.19 -10.18
CA VAL A 441 -14.01 -19.83 -8.94
C VAL A 441 -13.22 -21.10 -8.70
N LEU A 442 -12.59 -21.19 -7.53
CA LEU A 442 -11.76 -22.32 -7.11
C LEU A 442 -12.36 -23.02 -5.90
N THR A 443 -12.39 -24.34 -5.93
CA THR A 443 -12.79 -25.17 -4.78
C THR A 443 -11.62 -26.00 -4.26
N GLU A 444 -11.58 -26.27 -2.95
CA GLU A 444 -10.57 -27.14 -2.35
C GLU A 444 -10.91 -28.63 -2.60
N ARG A 445 -10.01 -29.36 -3.25
CA ARG A 445 -10.10 -30.82 -3.45
C ARG A 445 -8.74 -31.46 -3.21
N ASP A 446 -8.67 -32.35 -2.21
CA ASP A 446 -7.44 -33.12 -1.91
C ASP A 446 -6.17 -32.28 -1.76
N GLY A 447 -6.25 -31.09 -1.15
CA GLY A 447 -5.12 -30.19 -0.92
C GLY A 447 -4.76 -29.32 -2.13
N VAL A 448 -5.63 -29.25 -3.12
CA VAL A 448 -5.48 -28.42 -4.32
C VAL A 448 -6.68 -27.50 -4.46
N LEU A 449 -6.46 -26.22 -4.80
CA LEU A 449 -7.48 -25.31 -5.27
C LEU A 449 -7.70 -25.54 -6.77
N VAL A 450 -8.87 -26.07 -7.13
CA VAL A 450 -9.21 -26.49 -8.48
C VAL A 450 -10.27 -25.57 -9.06
N GLU A 451 -10.08 -25.07 -10.25
CA GLU A 451 -11.10 -24.28 -10.98
C GLU A 451 -12.34 -25.13 -11.21
N ILE A 452 -13.51 -24.57 -10.84
CA ILE A 452 -14.82 -25.18 -11.09
C ILE A 452 -15.66 -24.35 -12.06
N GLY A 453 -15.36 -23.06 -12.21
CA GLY A 453 -16.02 -22.19 -13.18
C GLY A 453 -15.25 -20.89 -13.36
N SER A 454 -15.47 -20.24 -14.49
CA SER A 454 -14.90 -18.92 -14.77
C SER A 454 -15.75 -18.14 -15.77
N VAL A 455 -15.61 -16.81 -15.73
CA VAL A 455 -16.23 -15.90 -16.70
C VAL A 455 -15.21 -14.81 -17.06
N GLY A 456 -14.99 -14.58 -18.36
CA GLY A 456 -14.06 -13.61 -18.92
C GLY A 456 -14.74 -12.63 -19.87
N ASN A 457 -13.99 -12.11 -20.82
CA ASN A 457 -14.38 -11.09 -21.79
C ASN A 457 -14.80 -9.75 -21.16
N MET A 458 -14.20 -9.40 -20.01
CA MET A 458 -14.38 -8.10 -19.37
C MET A 458 -13.18 -7.21 -19.70
N GLY A 459 -13.45 -6.01 -20.25
CA GLY A 459 -12.45 -4.97 -20.46
C GLY A 459 -11.29 -5.37 -21.39
N LYS A 460 -11.59 -5.74 -22.66
CA LYS A 460 -10.52 -6.11 -23.62
C LYS A 460 -9.53 -4.97 -23.84
N GLY A 461 -8.24 -5.25 -23.57
CA GLY A 461 -7.14 -4.27 -23.58
C GLY A 461 -7.20 -3.28 -22.41
N GLU A 462 -7.94 -3.62 -21.37
CA GLU A 462 -8.11 -2.85 -20.13
C GLU A 462 -7.57 -3.65 -18.93
N ARG A 463 -7.46 -3.01 -17.79
CA ARG A 463 -7.11 -3.63 -16.51
C ARG A 463 -8.23 -3.44 -15.51
N ILE A 464 -8.28 -4.30 -14.51
CA ILE A 464 -9.12 -4.11 -13.33
C ILE A 464 -8.60 -2.91 -12.53
N TYR A 465 -9.51 -2.00 -12.17
CA TYR A 465 -9.29 -0.85 -11.28
C TYR A 465 -10.00 -0.99 -9.95
N SER A 466 -11.09 -1.72 -9.89
CA SER A 466 -11.69 -2.16 -8.63
C SER A 466 -12.53 -3.41 -8.81
N VAL A 467 -12.67 -4.15 -7.72
CA VAL A 467 -13.54 -5.31 -7.59
C VAL A 467 -14.32 -5.22 -6.29
N ARG A 468 -15.56 -5.65 -6.30
CA ARG A 468 -16.34 -5.87 -5.09
C ARG A 468 -17.24 -7.10 -5.23
N PHE A 469 -17.02 -8.08 -4.36
CA PHE A 469 -17.91 -9.23 -4.23
C PHE A 469 -18.96 -8.92 -3.17
N LEU A 470 -20.24 -9.24 -3.44
CA LEU A 470 -21.37 -9.05 -2.55
C LEU A 470 -22.30 -10.26 -2.65
N GLY A 471 -22.17 -11.22 -1.73
CA GLY A 471 -22.95 -12.44 -1.76
C GLY A 471 -22.76 -13.19 -3.10
N GLU A 472 -23.83 -13.41 -3.84
CA GLU A 472 -23.80 -14.12 -5.13
C GLU A 472 -23.44 -13.22 -6.33
N THR A 473 -23.02 -11.97 -6.10
CA THR A 473 -22.74 -11.01 -7.18
C THR A 473 -21.33 -10.42 -7.00
N ALA A 474 -20.65 -10.16 -8.13
CA ALA A 474 -19.45 -9.35 -8.15
C ALA A 474 -19.61 -8.14 -9.06
N TYR A 475 -18.94 -7.06 -8.67
CA TYR A 475 -18.82 -5.83 -9.43
C TYR A 475 -17.35 -5.65 -9.81
N VAL A 476 -17.08 -5.47 -11.12
CA VAL A 476 -15.72 -5.32 -11.65
C VAL A 476 -15.67 -4.05 -12.49
N VAL A 477 -14.74 -3.18 -12.14
CA VAL A 477 -14.45 -1.97 -12.92
C VAL A 477 -13.15 -2.21 -13.66
N THR A 478 -13.18 -2.03 -15.00
CA THR A 478 -11.98 -2.03 -15.83
C THR A 478 -11.80 -0.66 -16.47
N PHE A 479 -10.60 -0.26 -16.80
CA PHE A 479 -10.36 1.06 -17.39
C PHE A 479 -9.16 1.08 -18.33
N ARG A 480 -9.30 1.84 -19.41
CA ARG A 480 -8.23 2.37 -20.26
C ARG A 480 -8.59 3.77 -20.77
N GLN A 481 -9.82 4.03 -21.18
CA GLN A 481 -10.32 5.33 -21.65
C GLN A 481 -11.79 5.57 -21.28
N VAL A 482 -12.56 4.51 -21.11
CA VAL A 482 -13.97 4.50 -20.69
C VAL A 482 -14.11 3.39 -19.69
N ASP A 483 -14.80 3.62 -18.60
CA ASP A 483 -14.99 2.69 -17.49
C ASP A 483 -16.26 1.86 -17.68
N PRO A 484 -16.17 0.58 -18.02
CA PRO A 484 -17.30 -0.32 -17.83
C PRO A 484 -17.33 -0.87 -16.38
N LEU A 485 -18.42 -0.61 -15.67
CA LEU A 485 -18.80 -1.37 -14.49
C LEU A 485 -19.50 -2.65 -14.96
N TYR A 486 -18.90 -3.80 -14.74
CA TYR A 486 -19.51 -5.10 -14.99
C TYR A 486 -20.21 -5.62 -13.74
N VAL A 487 -21.40 -6.21 -13.92
CA VAL A 487 -22.09 -6.97 -12.88
C VAL A 487 -22.04 -8.44 -13.25
N VAL A 488 -21.51 -9.26 -12.36
CA VAL A 488 -21.29 -10.69 -12.58
C VAL A 488 -22.14 -11.49 -11.60
N ASP A 489 -22.97 -12.38 -12.11
CA ASP A 489 -23.75 -13.35 -11.34
C ASP A 489 -22.88 -14.58 -11.07
N LEU A 490 -22.68 -14.88 -9.79
CA LEU A 490 -21.90 -15.99 -9.25
C LEU A 490 -22.77 -16.99 -8.48
N SER A 491 -24.11 -16.92 -8.63
CA SER A 491 -25.06 -17.82 -7.94
C SER A 491 -24.89 -19.29 -8.35
N ASP A 492 -24.40 -19.54 -9.57
CA ASP A 492 -23.90 -20.85 -10.00
C ASP A 492 -22.37 -20.79 -10.13
N PRO A 493 -21.62 -21.26 -9.13
CA PRO A 493 -20.17 -21.17 -9.13
C PRO A 493 -19.50 -21.98 -10.26
N GLU A 494 -20.20 -22.98 -10.84
CA GLU A 494 -19.68 -23.74 -11.98
C GLU A 494 -19.95 -23.04 -13.33
N SER A 495 -20.82 -22.03 -13.35
CA SER A 495 -21.24 -21.34 -14.58
C SER A 495 -21.49 -19.82 -14.35
N PRO A 496 -20.49 -19.07 -13.84
CA PRO A 496 -20.65 -17.63 -13.62
C PRO A 496 -20.91 -16.89 -14.95
N VAL A 497 -21.71 -15.80 -14.88
CA VAL A 497 -22.08 -15.04 -16.08
C VAL A 497 -22.02 -13.52 -15.84
N VAL A 498 -21.60 -12.76 -16.87
CA VAL A 498 -21.74 -11.30 -16.86
C VAL A 498 -23.21 -10.96 -17.10
N SER A 499 -23.88 -10.40 -16.09
CA SER A 499 -25.31 -10.09 -16.11
C SER A 499 -25.60 -8.69 -16.68
N GLY A 500 -24.71 -7.72 -16.44
CA GLY A 500 -24.87 -6.35 -16.88
C GLY A 500 -23.55 -5.62 -17.11
N GLU A 501 -23.61 -4.52 -17.86
CA GLU A 501 -22.49 -3.63 -18.14
C GLU A 501 -22.99 -2.19 -18.18
N LEU A 502 -22.30 -1.28 -17.48
CA LEU A 502 -22.55 0.17 -17.51
C LEU A 502 -21.27 0.90 -17.90
N LYS A 503 -21.30 1.72 -18.96
CA LYS A 503 -20.15 2.53 -19.39
C LYS A 503 -20.31 3.98 -18.98
N ILE A 504 -19.35 4.49 -18.21
CA ILE A 504 -19.31 5.87 -17.75
C ILE A 504 -17.92 6.48 -18.00
N PRO A 505 -17.77 7.83 -18.09
CA PRO A 505 -16.46 8.47 -18.15
C PRO A 505 -15.75 8.48 -16.80
N GLY A 506 -14.47 8.15 -16.78
CA GLY A 506 -13.64 8.04 -15.56
C GLY A 506 -13.59 6.62 -15.03
N TYR A 507 -13.10 6.42 -13.82
CA TYR A 507 -13.07 5.10 -13.19
C TYR A 507 -13.32 5.18 -11.68
N SER A 508 -13.76 4.07 -11.10
CA SER A 508 -13.82 3.85 -9.66
C SER A 508 -12.68 2.92 -9.24
N SER A 509 -11.80 3.40 -8.34
CA SER A 509 -10.74 2.58 -7.74
C SER A 509 -11.22 1.83 -6.51
N TYR A 510 -12.32 2.29 -5.89
CA TYR A 510 -12.93 1.72 -4.71
C TYR A 510 -14.45 1.64 -4.88
N LEU A 511 -15.04 0.52 -4.45
CA LEU A 511 -16.48 0.28 -4.48
C LEU A 511 -16.99 -0.05 -3.07
N HIS A 512 -18.03 0.65 -2.62
CA HIS A 512 -18.65 0.45 -1.31
C HIS A 512 -20.16 0.22 -1.43
N PRO A 513 -20.71 -0.86 -0.85
CA PRO A 513 -22.15 -1.07 -0.82
C PRO A 513 -22.79 -0.15 0.23
N LEU A 514 -23.87 0.56 -0.18
CA LEU A 514 -24.66 1.39 0.74
C LEU A 514 -25.95 0.70 1.22
N GLY A 515 -26.21 -0.54 0.75
CA GLY A 515 -27.47 -1.27 0.99
C GLY A 515 -28.53 -0.99 -0.07
N ASP A 516 -29.65 -1.71 0.01
CA ASP A 516 -30.85 -1.55 -0.83
C ASP A 516 -30.57 -1.49 -2.35
N GLY A 517 -29.53 -2.20 -2.83
CA GLY A 517 -29.14 -2.21 -4.23
C GLY A 517 -28.37 -0.97 -4.67
N LEU A 518 -27.82 -0.19 -3.73
CA LEU A 518 -26.96 0.97 -4.00
C LEU A 518 -25.48 0.62 -3.82
N LEU A 519 -24.65 1.07 -4.77
CA LEU A 519 -23.21 0.93 -4.76
C LEU A 519 -22.57 2.30 -4.97
N LEU A 520 -21.60 2.65 -4.14
CA LEU A 520 -20.81 3.88 -4.28
C LEU A 520 -19.45 3.55 -4.88
N GLY A 521 -19.06 4.22 -5.95
CA GLY A 521 -17.71 4.19 -6.50
C GLY A 521 -16.95 5.47 -6.17
N VAL A 522 -15.68 5.35 -5.74
CA VAL A 522 -14.77 6.47 -5.53
C VAL A 522 -13.56 6.29 -6.44
N GLY A 523 -13.13 7.33 -7.13
CA GLY A 523 -12.00 7.29 -8.06
C GLY A 523 -11.85 8.61 -8.82
N GLN A 524 -11.59 8.53 -10.14
CA GLN A 524 -11.29 9.70 -10.96
C GLN A 524 -12.33 9.95 -12.06
N ALA A 525 -12.67 11.22 -12.25
CA ALA A 525 -13.35 11.66 -13.45
C ALA A 525 -12.37 11.69 -14.65
N ALA A 526 -12.86 11.47 -15.86
CA ALA A 526 -12.06 11.60 -17.06
C ALA A 526 -12.78 12.41 -18.15
N ASP A 527 -11.99 13.03 -19.03
CA ASP A 527 -12.49 13.72 -20.22
C ASP A 527 -12.82 12.70 -21.35
N SER A 528 -13.33 13.20 -22.46
CA SER A 528 -13.68 12.39 -23.64
C SER A 528 -12.48 11.69 -24.31
N GLN A 529 -11.25 11.97 -23.87
CA GLN A 529 -10.02 11.35 -24.34
C GLN A 529 -9.45 10.33 -23.32
N GLY A 530 -10.16 10.12 -22.22
CA GLY A 530 -9.75 9.20 -21.14
C GLY A 530 -8.72 9.77 -20.18
N ARG A 531 -8.42 11.09 -20.23
CA ARG A 531 -7.49 11.71 -19.29
C ARG A 531 -8.22 12.09 -18.02
N THR A 532 -7.64 11.75 -16.87
CA THR A 532 -8.17 12.09 -15.55
C THR A 532 -8.28 13.60 -15.37
N THR A 533 -9.33 14.06 -14.74
CA THR A 533 -9.65 15.48 -14.54
C THR A 533 -9.90 15.85 -13.08
N GLY A 534 -9.89 14.88 -12.17
CA GLY A 534 -10.06 15.10 -10.74
C GLY A 534 -10.85 14.01 -10.05
N ALA A 535 -10.93 14.08 -8.72
CA ALA A 535 -11.63 13.08 -7.92
C ALA A 535 -13.13 13.02 -8.24
N LYS A 536 -13.68 11.82 -8.22
CA LYS A 536 -15.09 11.52 -8.51
C LYS A 536 -15.66 10.55 -7.49
N ALA A 537 -16.86 10.80 -7.03
CA ALA A 537 -17.71 9.81 -6.37
C ALA A 537 -18.97 9.58 -7.21
N THR A 538 -19.38 8.32 -7.40
CA THR A 538 -20.52 7.93 -8.24
C THR A 538 -21.43 6.99 -7.47
N LEU A 539 -22.72 7.31 -7.44
CA LEU A 539 -23.75 6.44 -6.87
C LEU A 539 -24.41 5.65 -8.00
N PHE A 540 -24.39 4.33 -7.85
CA PHE A 540 -25.00 3.39 -8.79
C PHE A 540 -26.23 2.73 -8.19
N ASP A 541 -27.27 2.54 -9.00
CA ASP A 541 -28.35 1.59 -8.75
C ASP A 541 -27.98 0.26 -9.43
N VAL A 542 -27.78 -0.76 -8.61
CA VAL A 542 -27.43 -2.11 -9.02
C VAL A 542 -28.50 -3.12 -8.56
N SER A 543 -29.70 -2.64 -8.22
CA SER A 543 -30.83 -3.46 -7.79
C SER A 543 -31.31 -4.42 -8.89
N ASP A 544 -31.16 -4.03 -10.18
CA ASP A 544 -31.30 -4.92 -11.32
C ASP A 544 -29.91 -5.22 -11.91
N PRO A 545 -29.34 -6.41 -11.65
CA PRO A 545 -28.04 -6.78 -12.16
C PRO A 545 -27.89 -6.72 -13.69
N SER A 546 -29.00 -6.78 -14.43
CA SER A 546 -28.99 -6.73 -15.90
C SER A 546 -29.03 -5.31 -16.46
N ASP A 547 -29.33 -4.29 -15.63
CA ASP A 547 -29.48 -2.89 -16.06
C ASP A 547 -28.92 -1.93 -14.99
N PRO A 548 -27.61 -2.04 -14.63
CA PRO A 548 -26.97 -1.13 -13.68
C PRO A 548 -26.99 0.31 -14.20
N ARG A 549 -27.18 1.30 -13.33
CA ARG A 549 -27.36 2.70 -13.72
C ARG A 549 -26.59 3.64 -12.79
N GLU A 550 -26.00 4.70 -13.36
CA GLU A 550 -25.54 5.85 -12.59
C GLU A 550 -26.77 6.68 -12.15
N LEU A 551 -26.96 6.86 -10.86
CA LEU A 551 -28.00 7.71 -10.29
C LEU A 551 -27.54 9.17 -10.19
N SER A 552 -26.34 9.37 -9.69
CA SER A 552 -25.74 10.69 -9.51
C SER A 552 -24.23 10.58 -9.34
N SER A 553 -23.51 11.68 -9.60
CA SER A 553 -22.09 11.78 -9.36
C SER A 553 -21.71 13.15 -8.80
N TRP A 554 -20.64 13.17 -8.00
CA TRP A 554 -19.97 14.36 -7.50
C TRP A 554 -18.53 14.36 -7.99
N THR A 555 -17.98 15.56 -8.31
CA THR A 555 -16.61 15.70 -8.80
C THR A 555 -15.94 16.94 -8.22
N ILE A 556 -14.63 16.88 -8.05
CA ILE A 556 -13.77 18.02 -7.76
C ILE A 556 -12.57 17.97 -8.69
N ALA A 557 -12.32 19.07 -9.42
CA ALA A 557 -11.26 19.13 -10.43
C ALA A 557 -9.86 19.12 -9.80
N ASP A 558 -8.88 18.58 -10.54
CA ASP A 558 -7.46 18.54 -10.19
C ASP A 558 -7.18 18.02 -8.77
N ALA A 559 -7.92 16.99 -8.39
CA ALA A 559 -7.88 16.39 -7.06
C ALA A 559 -7.88 14.87 -7.14
N TYR A 560 -7.49 14.25 -6.03
CA TYR A 560 -7.62 12.81 -5.79
C TYR A 560 -8.06 12.55 -4.34
N SER A 561 -8.56 11.34 -4.08
CA SER A 561 -8.92 10.86 -2.75
C SER A 561 -7.96 9.79 -2.29
N ASP A 562 -7.53 9.82 -1.04
CA ASP A 562 -6.73 8.77 -0.43
C ASP A 562 -7.44 7.40 -0.44
N VAL A 563 -8.76 7.40 -0.53
CA VAL A 563 -9.58 6.19 -0.68
C VAL A 563 -9.22 5.38 -1.93
N GLU A 564 -8.62 6.02 -2.94
CA GLU A 564 -8.21 5.33 -4.18
C GLU A 564 -7.13 4.26 -3.97
N TRP A 565 -6.34 4.38 -2.88
CA TRP A 565 -5.27 3.44 -2.51
C TRP A 565 -5.31 3.00 -1.04
N GLU A 566 -6.06 3.68 -0.18
CA GLU A 566 -6.18 3.36 1.25
C GLU A 566 -7.67 3.34 1.64
N HIS A 567 -8.29 2.18 1.57
CA HIS A 567 -9.71 2.03 1.87
C HIS A 567 -10.06 2.37 3.31
N LEU A 568 -9.13 2.21 4.26
CA LEU A 568 -9.34 2.60 5.67
C LEU A 568 -9.55 4.10 5.84
N ALA A 569 -9.24 4.92 4.82
CA ALA A 569 -9.53 6.34 4.79
C ALA A 569 -11.01 6.66 4.47
N PHE A 570 -11.77 5.68 3.98
CA PHE A 570 -13.18 5.83 3.66
C PHE A 570 -14.06 5.68 4.90
N LEU A 571 -15.04 6.57 5.05
CA LEU A 571 -16.09 6.46 6.05
C LEU A 571 -17.47 6.57 5.39
N TYR A 572 -18.33 5.58 5.65
CA TYR A 572 -19.77 5.67 5.45
C TYR A 572 -20.48 5.53 6.79
N TRP A 573 -21.33 6.51 7.13
CA TRP A 573 -22.14 6.50 8.34
C TRP A 573 -23.62 6.47 7.96
N ALA A 574 -24.17 5.27 7.90
CA ALA A 574 -25.54 5.00 7.48
C ALA A 574 -26.61 5.75 8.33
N PRO A 575 -26.50 5.91 9.68
CA PRO A 575 -27.52 6.60 10.46
C PRO A 575 -27.75 8.07 10.06
N ALA A 576 -26.77 8.69 9.39
CA ALA A 576 -26.87 10.06 8.90
C ALA A 576 -26.79 10.18 7.36
N ASP A 577 -26.74 9.06 6.63
CA ASP A 577 -26.57 9.02 5.17
C ASP A 577 -25.39 9.87 4.68
N ILE A 578 -24.24 9.77 5.37
CA ILE A 578 -23.04 10.53 5.02
C ILE A 578 -21.90 9.63 4.59
N VAL A 579 -21.15 10.12 3.60
CA VAL A 579 -19.85 9.61 3.18
C VAL A 579 -18.81 10.70 3.43
N VAL A 580 -17.67 10.33 3.99
CA VAL A 580 -16.53 11.22 4.21
C VAL A 580 -15.33 10.74 3.41
N LEU A 581 -14.81 11.61 2.55
CA LEU A 581 -13.70 11.35 1.65
C LEU A 581 -12.55 12.33 1.94
N PRO A 582 -11.36 11.86 2.36
CA PRO A 582 -10.16 12.66 2.30
C PRO A 582 -9.86 13.06 0.85
N ILE A 583 -9.66 14.35 0.62
CA ILE A 583 -9.43 14.93 -0.71
C ILE A 583 -8.20 15.82 -0.68
N GLN A 584 -7.35 15.66 -1.68
CA GLN A 584 -6.18 16.50 -1.90
C GLN A 584 -6.24 17.10 -3.30
N SER A 585 -6.05 18.42 -3.40
CA SER A 585 -5.96 19.14 -4.66
C SER A 585 -4.77 20.10 -4.62
N TRP A 586 -3.79 19.83 -5.44
CA TRP A 586 -2.58 20.65 -5.56
C TRP A 586 -2.86 22.01 -6.19
N MET A 587 -3.78 22.06 -7.17
CA MET A 587 -4.13 23.29 -7.87
C MET A 587 -4.95 24.26 -7.02
N THR A 588 -5.88 23.74 -6.22
CA THR A 588 -6.70 24.58 -5.33
C THR A 588 -6.14 24.69 -3.91
N GLN A 589 -5.03 23.97 -3.63
CA GLN A 589 -4.42 23.84 -2.30
C GLN A 589 -5.39 23.35 -1.22
N PHE A 590 -6.45 22.65 -1.63
CA PHE A 590 -7.38 22.04 -0.70
C PHE A 590 -6.82 20.70 -0.21
N MET A 591 -6.58 20.60 1.07
CA MET A 591 -6.28 19.36 1.79
C MET A 591 -7.27 19.23 2.93
N GLY A 592 -8.16 18.25 2.87
CA GLY A 592 -9.23 18.13 3.85
C GLY A 592 -10.14 16.95 3.58
N ALA A 593 -11.27 16.90 4.23
CA ALA A 593 -12.31 15.93 3.98
C ALA A 593 -13.53 16.60 3.35
N VAL A 594 -14.09 15.93 2.33
CA VAL A 594 -15.40 16.30 1.78
C VAL A 594 -16.45 15.37 2.36
N VAL A 595 -17.52 15.96 2.88
CA VAL A 595 -18.69 15.23 3.39
C VAL A 595 -19.78 15.27 2.34
N LEU A 596 -20.21 14.09 1.89
CA LEU A 596 -21.30 13.92 0.93
C LEU A 596 -22.51 13.34 1.64
N LYS A 597 -23.71 13.77 1.25
CA LYS A 597 -25.00 13.12 1.57
C LYS A 597 -25.40 12.16 0.46
N THR A 598 -26.03 11.05 0.85
CA THR A 598 -26.48 9.98 -0.07
C THR A 598 -27.99 9.77 -0.10
N ASP A 599 -28.75 10.49 0.74
CA ASP A 599 -30.19 10.34 0.98
C ASP A 599 -31.10 10.65 -0.25
N ASP A 600 -30.66 11.54 -1.14
CA ASP A 600 -31.38 11.92 -2.39
C ASP A 600 -30.37 12.13 -3.53
N GLY A 601 -29.52 11.12 -3.75
CA GLY A 601 -28.36 11.20 -4.63
C GLY A 601 -27.16 11.87 -3.97
N LEU A 602 -26.00 11.86 -4.67
CA LEU A 602 -24.77 12.44 -4.13
C LEU A 602 -24.81 13.97 -4.18
N ARG A 603 -24.64 14.61 -3.03
CA ARG A 603 -24.49 16.06 -2.94
C ARG A 603 -23.47 16.43 -1.87
N GLU A 604 -22.63 17.41 -2.16
CA GLU A 604 -21.71 17.95 -1.18
C GLU A 604 -22.49 18.59 -0.02
N TYR A 605 -22.25 18.10 1.20
CA TYR A 605 -22.83 18.63 2.42
C TYR A 605 -21.94 19.71 3.01
N GLY A 606 -20.60 19.51 2.94
CA GLY A 606 -19.62 20.48 3.37
C GLY A 606 -18.20 19.94 3.31
N ARG A 607 -17.28 20.75 3.79
CA ARG A 607 -15.84 20.43 3.81
C ARG A 607 -15.27 20.66 5.20
N ILE A 608 -14.32 19.82 5.59
CA ILE A 608 -13.59 19.92 6.85
C ILE A 608 -12.11 20.10 6.52
N THR A 609 -11.47 21.06 7.17
CA THR A 609 -10.01 21.27 7.11
C THR A 609 -9.47 21.48 8.53
N HIS A 610 -8.26 21.03 8.77
CA HIS A 610 -7.53 21.28 10.00
C HIS A 610 -6.69 22.56 9.83
N GLN A 611 -7.33 23.72 9.84
CA GLN A 611 -6.61 24.99 9.70
C GLN A 611 -5.71 25.23 10.91
N ARG A 612 -4.46 25.58 10.64
CA ARG A 612 -3.55 26.09 11.67
C ARG A 612 -3.97 27.51 12.09
N GLU A 613 -4.11 27.74 13.39
CA GLU A 613 -4.40 29.08 13.92
C GLU A 613 -3.19 30.03 13.77
N ASP A 614 -1.97 29.46 13.80
CA ASP A 614 -0.71 30.20 13.63
C ASP A 614 -0.06 29.81 12.29
N ARG A 615 -0.47 30.41 11.19
CA ARG A 615 0.34 30.36 9.96
C ARG A 615 1.58 31.23 10.18
N PRO A 616 2.81 30.67 10.10
CA PRO A 616 3.99 31.50 10.01
C PRO A 616 3.82 32.38 8.76
N GLY A 617 3.69 33.69 8.93
CA GLY A 617 3.55 34.62 7.81
C GLY A 617 2.38 35.60 7.87
N ASP A 618 1.41 35.43 8.78
CA ASP A 618 0.36 36.47 9.04
C ASP A 618 0.93 37.72 9.70
N GLY A 619 2.22 37.76 9.96
CA GLY A 619 2.94 38.86 10.59
C GLY A 619 4.12 39.43 9.82
N SER A 620 4.37 38.97 8.57
CA SER A 620 5.39 39.63 7.74
C SER A 620 4.86 40.92 7.14
N ASP A 621 5.53 42.04 7.39
CA ASP A 621 5.26 43.31 6.73
C ASP A 621 5.66 43.33 5.23
N CYS A 622 5.85 42.14 4.63
CA CYS A 622 6.16 42.01 3.21
C CYS A 622 4.93 42.29 2.34
N GLU A 623 5.08 43.14 1.35
CA GLU A 623 4.04 43.41 0.35
C GLU A 623 4.01 42.28 -0.66
N VAL A 624 2.93 41.49 -0.67
CA VAL A 624 2.69 40.42 -1.65
C VAL A 624 2.31 41.06 -2.98
N LEU A 625 3.13 40.88 -3.98
CA LEU A 625 2.78 41.20 -5.37
C LEU A 625 1.81 40.18 -5.91
N ASP A 626 1.11 40.26 -6.90
CA ASP A 626 0.09 39.33 -7.35
C ASP A 626 0.56 37.87 -7.36
N SER A 627 -0.27 36.97 -6.84
CA SER A 627 -0.07 35.55 -6.94
C SER A 627 -0.39 35.07 -8.35
N VAL A 628 0.47 34.30 -8.96
CA VAL A 628 0.13 33.52 -10.15
C VAL A 628 -0.72 32.35 -9.70
N LYS A 629 -2.03 32.56 -9.57
CA LYS A 629 -3.00 31.59 -9.01
C LYS A 629 -2.99 30.25 -9.77
N GLU A 630 -2.71 30.27 -11.06
CA GLU A 630 -2.66 29.05 -11.89
C GLU A 630 -1.36 28.24 -11.71
N ALA A 631 -0.27 28.84 -11.23
CA ALA A 631 1.01 28.18 -11.00
C ALA A 631 1.37 28.02 -9.51
N GLY A 632 0.55 28.52 -8.59
CA GLY A 632 0.76 28.39 -7.16
C GLY A 632 1.97 29.13 -6.60
N LEU A 633 2.47 30.15 -7.31
CA LEU A 633 3.68 30.91 -6.95
C LEU A 633 3.33 32.32 -6.50
N VAL A 634 4.10 32.86 -5.56
CA VAL A 634 3.93 34.21 -5.02
C VAL A 634 5.25 34.97 -5.08
N ILE A 635 5.22 36.25 -5.40
CA ILE A 635 6.36 37.17 -5.26
C ILE A 635 6.01 38.16 -4.17
N GLN A 636 6.92 38.33 -3.21
CA GLN A 636 6.77 39.30 -2.13
C GLN A 636 7.98 40.23 -2.02
N LEU A 637 7.72 41.47 -1.59
CA LEU A 637 8.72 42.50 -1.35
C LEU A 637 8.83 42.71 0.16
N CYS A 638 10.02 42.56 0.73
CA CYS A 638 10.27 42.63 2.15
C CYS A 638 11.23 43.75 2.51
N ASP A 639 11.07 44.37 3.69
CA ASP A 639 12.01 45.30 4.27
C ASP A 639 13.18 44.59 4.97
N GLU A 640 14.31 45.29 5.19
CA GLU A 640 15.51 44.74 5.85
C GLU A 640 15.19 44.39 7.32
N GLY A 641 15.17 43.09 7.65
CA GLY A 641 14.92 42.60 9.02
C GLY A 641 13.63 41.81 9.19
N ASP A 642 12.82 41.70 8.15
CA ASP A 642 11.69 40.77 8.13
C ASP A 642 12.17 39.33 7.88
N ASP A 643 11.73 38.42 8.72
CA ASP A 643 12.04 36.96 8.55
C ASP A 643 11.13 36.32 7.51
N GLY A 644 11.05 36.90 6.32
CA GLY A 644 10.17 36.59 5.22
C GLY A 644 9.64 35.16 5.20
N GLY A 645 8.34 35.02 5.27
CA GLY A 645 7.64 33.76 5.10
C GLY A 645 6.22 34.08 4.67
N TYR A 646 5.73 33.43 3.65
CA TYR A 646 4.34 33.50 3.24
C TYR A 646 3.66 32.19 3.66
N GLY A 647 2.63 32.28 4.47
CA GLY A 647 2.01 31.10 5.09
C GLY A 647 1.71 29.98 4.11
N GLY A 648 2.30 28.81 4.32
CA GLY A 648 2.19 27.67 3.43
C GLY A 648 3.14 27.67 2.22
N TYR A 649 4.13 28.60 2.17
CA TYR A 649 5.10 28.68 1.08
C TYR A 649 6.53 28.65 1.60
N TYR A 650 7.41 28.01 0.84
CA TYR A 650 8.86 28.12 0.99
C TYR A 650 9.33 29.32 0.16
N CYS A 651 9.99 30.29 0.79
CA CYS A 651 10.44 31.49 0.13
C CYS A 651 11.96 31.54 0.00
N GLU A 652 12.47 31.88 -1.18
CA GLU A 652 13.89 32.12 -1.43
C GLU A 652 14.10 33.54 -1.91
N PRO A 653 15.09 34.26 -1.35
CA PRO A 653 15.46 35.57 -1.85
C PRO A 653 16.10 35.45 -3.23
N LEU A 654 15.60 36.21 -4.19
CA LEU A 654 16.14 36.30 -5.54
C LEU A 654 16.64 37.72 -5.86
N PRO A 655 17.73 37.88 -6.67
CA PRO A 655 18.09 39.15 -7.23
C PRO A 655 16.92 39.77 -8.00
N ALA A 656 16.72 41.09 -7.86
CA ALA A 656 15.59 41.80 -8.45
C ALA A 656 15.43 41.59 -9.96
N ASP A 657 16.56 41.47 -10.71
CA ASP A 657 16.57 41.21 -12.13
C ASP A 657 16.16 39.78 -12.50
N GLU A 658 16.48 38.80 -11.64
CA GLU A 658 16.04 37.41 -11.79
C GLU A 658 14.56 37.27 -11.43
N ALA A 659 14.10 37.90 -10.35
CA ALA A 659 12.71 37.94 -9.97
C ALA A 659 11.83 38.63 -11.04
N ALA A 660 12.28 39.76 -11.62
CA ALA A 660 11.61 40.41 -12.73
C ALA A 660 11.56 39.55 -14.01
N ALA A 661 12.60 38.75 -14.27
CA ALA A 661 12.61 37.84 -15.40
C ALA A 661 11.61 36.70 -15.21
N LEU A 662 11.56 36.14 -14.00
CA LEU A 662 10.65 35.08 -13.61
C LEU A 662 9.19 35.55 -13.67
N ALA A 663 8.89 36.74 -13.11
CA ALA A 663 7.57 37.36 -13.18
C ALA A 663 7.07 37.52 -14.62
N ARG A 664 7.94 37.98 -15.51
CA ARG A 664 7.62 38.15 -16.96
C ARG A 664 7.35 36.79 -17.64
N ASP A 665 8.09 35.78 -17.31
CA ASP A 665 7.86 34.43 -17.87
C ASP A 665 6.51 33.84 -17.41
N TRP A 666 6.01 34.28 -16.28
CA TRP A 666 4.71 33.88 -15.72
C TRP A 666 3.57 34.86 -16.00
N GLY A 667 3.84 35.93 -16.74
CA GLY A 667 2.82 36.92 -17.10
C GLY A 667 2.40 37.85 -15.97
N VAL A 668 3.20 37.95 -14.90
CA VAL A 668 2.98 38.89 -13.78
C VAL A 668 3.67 40.23 -14.18
N GLU A 669 2.91 41.34 -14.10
CA GLU A 669 3.45 42.68 -14.29
C GLU A 669 4.05 43.21 -12.98
N VAL A 670 5.36 43.25 -12.87
CA VAL A 670 6.09 43.89 -11.77
C VAL A 670 6.84 45.08 -12.33
N SER A 671 6.68 46.24 -11.72
CA SER A 671 7.39 47.47 -12.15
C SER A 671 8.83 47.50 -11.61
N ASP A 672 9.77 48.00 -12.39
CA ASP A 672 11.16 48.18 -11.96
C ASP A 672 11.25 49.06 -10.69
N ASP A 673 10.35 50.05 -10.54
CA ASP A 673 10.28 50.94 -9.36
C ASP A 673 9.88 50.20 -8.08
N GLN A 674 9.05 49.14 -8.16
CA GLN A 674 8.69 48.31 -7.01
C GLN A 674 9.84 47.39 -6.57
N LEU A 675 10.53 46.80 -7.53
CA LEU A 675 11.69 45.93 -7.25
C LEU A 675 12.89 46.70 -6.71
N ASP A 676 13.10 47.97 -7.21
CA ASP A 676 14.18 48.84 -6.75
C ASP A 676 13.89 49.45 -5.37
N ALA A 677 12.62 49.50 -4.94
CA ALA A 677 12.22 50.05 -3.66
C ALA A 677 12.26 49.02 -2.53
N ALA A 678 12.29 47.72 -2.83
CA ALA A 678 12.34 46.66 -1.84
C ALA A 678 13.79 46.34 -1.42
N ASP A 679 14.02 46.17 -0.13
CA ASP A 679 15.33 45.73 0.38
C ASP A 679 15.61 44.26 0.02
N ARG A 680 14.56 43.46 -0.08
CA ARG A 680 14.64 42.03 -0.43
C ARG A 680 13.43 41.62 -1.26
N VAL A 681 13.66 40.93 -2.35
CA VAL A 681 12.64 40.30 -3.19
C VAL A 681 12.68 38.79 -2.95
N GLU A 682 11.57 38.19 -2.64
CA GLU A 682 11.43 36.75 -2.45
C GLU A 682 10.45 36.15 -3.45
N VAL A 683 10.79 34.97 -3.92
CA VAL A 683 9.88 34.11 -4.68
C VAL A 683 9.52 32.93 -3.82
N CYS A 684 8.23 32.70 -3.66
CA CYS A 684 7.69 31.70 -2.77
C CYS A 684 7.00 30.61 -3.58
N TRP A 685 7.35 29.37 -3.29
CA TRP A 685 6.70 28.16 -3.82
C TRP A 685 5.84 27.52 -2.75
N PRO A 686 4.71 26.88 -3.10
CA PRO A 686 3.92 26.14 -2.12
C PRO A 686 4.80 25.16 -1.34
N ASN A 687 4.85 25.32 -0.03
CA ASN A 687 5.47 24.33 0.84
C ASN A 687 4.38 23.43 1.38
N TYR A 688 4.29 22.24 0.84
CA TYR A 688 3.29 21.25 1.20
C TYR A 688 3.40 20.79 2.66
N GLU A 689 4.56 20.93 3.28
CA GLU A 689 4.76 20.68 4.72
C GLU A 689 4.12 21.75 5.60
N LEU A 690 3.86 22.96 5.07
CA LEU A 690 3.26 24.09 5.76
C LEU A 690 1.79 24.33 5.37
N GLY A 691 1.23 23.56 4.43
CA GLY A 691 -0.19 23.61 4.04
C GLY A 691 -1.13 23.15 5.15
N ASP A 692 -2.44 23.23 4.90
CA ASP A 692 -3.41 22.60 5.80
C ASP A 692 -3.10 21.10 5.89
N PRO A 693 -3.06 20.52 7.09
CA PRO A 693 -2.69 19.13 7.25
C PRO A 693 -3.71 18.20 6.59
N GLN A 694 -3.19 17.23 5.85
CA GLN A 694 -3.98 16.18 5.22
C GLN A 694 -4.80 15.43 6.27
N ILE A 695 -6.09 15.27 6.04
CA ILE A 695 -6.94 14.38 6.82
C ILE A 695 -6.72 12.95 6.34
N MET A 696 -6.30 12.09 7.26
CA MET A 696 -5.94 10.69 6.97
C MET A 696 -7.09 9.73 7.26
N ARG A 697 -7.88 10.01 8.32
CA ARG A 697 -8.97 9.16 8.78
C ARG A 697 -10.12 9.99 9.31
N SER A 698 -11.30 9.37 9.29
CA SER A 698 -12.51 9.93 9.88
C SER A 698 -13.25 8.84 10.66
N LEU A 699 -13.91 9.23 11.74
CA LEU A 699 -14.79 8.34 12.51
C LEU A 699 -15.95 9.15 13.12
N VAL A 700 -17.02 8.47 13.51
CA VAL A 700 -18.18 9.09 14.17
C VAL A 700 -18.32 8.50 15.57
N ILE A 701 -18.59 9.36 16.55
CA ILE A 701 -19.01 8.99 17.92
C ILE A 701 -20.24 9.84 18.26
N GLY A 702 -21.38 9.18 18.46
CA GLY A 702 -22.65 9.86 18.68
C GLY A 702 -23.03 10.80 17.54
N ASP A 703 -23.21 12.09 17.84
CA ASP A 703 -23.52 13.14 16.88
C ASP A 703 -22.28 13.94 16.43
N THR A 704 -21.08 13.39 16.62
CA THR A 704 -19.81 14.06 16.34
C THR A 704 -19.02 13.31 15.28
N LEU A 705 -18.62 14.02 14.23
CA LEU A 705 -17.67 13.57 13.22
C LEU A 705 -16.25 14.00 13.63
N TRP A 706 -15.40 13.00 13.83
CA TRP A 706 -13.99 13.19 14.13
C TRP A 706 -13.14 12.98 12.90
N THR A 707 -12.14 13.83 12.73
CA THR A 707 -11.15 13.71 11.67
C THR A 707 -9.74 13.74 12.25
N LEU A 708 -8.85 12.90 11.72
CA LEU A 708 -7.44 12.77 12.13
C LEU A 708 -6.54 13.34 11.04
N SER A 709 -5.63 14.22 11.44
CA SER A 709 -4.49 14.67 10.61
C SER A 709 -3.17 14.49 11.34
N TRP A 710 -2.06 14.85 10.69
CA TRP A 710 -0.72 14.90 11.32
C TRP A 710 -0.62 15.82 12.54
N HIS A 711 -1.52 16.79 12.68
CA HIS A 711 -1.51 17.81 13.75
C HIS A 711 -2.52 17.55 14.85
N GLY A 712 -3.36 16.54 14.73
CA GLY A 712 -4.33 16.25 15.78
C GLY A 712 -5.67 15.75 15.29
N LEU A 713 -6.61 15.76 16.23
CA LEU A 713 -8.01 15.43 16.04
C LEU A 713 -8.87 16.69 16.02
N GLN A 714 -9.84 16.71 15.13
CA GLN A 714 -10.89 17.75 15.14
C GLN A 714 -12.26 17.10 15.22
N ALA A 715 -13.08 17.60 16.14
CA ALA A 715 -14.47 17.23 16.32
C ALA A 715 -15.37 18.24 15.61
N ASN A 716 -16.27 17.75 14.76
CA ASN A 716 -17.28 18.56 14.09
C ASN A 716 -18.68 18.02 14.40
N ALA A 717 -19.66 18.90 14.59
CA ALA A 717 -21.05 18.47 14.68
C ALA A 717 -21.45 17.75 13.37
N LEU A 718 -22.14 16.61 13.47
CA LEU A 718 -22.70 15.95 12.27
C LEU A 718 -23.73 16.83 11.56
N ASP A 719 -24.50 17.65 12.31
CA ASP A 719 -25.41 18.62 11.73
C ASP A 719 -24.69 19.97 11.56
N GLY A 720 -24.49 20.38 10.32
CA GLY A 720 -23.88 21.65 9.93
C GLY A 720 -22.35 21.69 9.90
N LEU A 721 -21.65 20.65 10.35
CA LEU A 721 -20.19 20.51 10.36
C LEU A 721 -19.45 21.63 11.12
N GLU A 722 -20.09 22.29 12.07
CA GLU A 722 -19.46 23.30 12.93
C GLU A 722 -18.33 22.61 13.75
N VAL A 723 -17.19 23.30 13.88
CA VAL A 723 -16.09 22.83 14.74
C VAL A 723 -16.51 22.92 16.19
N LEU A 724 -16.47 21.79 16.88
CA LEU A 724 -16.78 21.72 18.32
C LEU A 724 -15.49 21.80 19.13
N HIS A 725 -14.52 20.97 18.83
CA HIS A 725 -13.27 20.84 19.58
C HIS A 725 -12.10 20.53 18.67
N LYS A 726 -10.89 20.83 19.14
CA LYS A 726 -9.61 20.40 18.56
C LYS A 726 -8.74 19.82 19.65
N VAL A 727 -8.01 18.75 19.33
CA VAL A 727 -6.97 18.14 20.15
C VAL A 727 -5.69 18.18 19.35
N GLU A 728 -4.75 19.04 19.70
CA GLU A 728 -3.46 19.19 19.03
C GLU A 728 -2.46 18.11 19.50
N PHE A 729 -1.57 17.65 18.60
CA PHE A 729 -0.58 16.58 18.82
C PHE A 729 0.86 17.10 18.81
#